data_712143f4e63833144cae0f00d80b62f4
#
_entry.id   712143f4e63833144cae0f00d80b62f4
#
_cell.length_a   1.000
_cell.length_b   1.000
_cell.length_c   1.000
_cell.angle_alpha   90.00
_cell.angle_beta   90.00
_cell.angle_gamma   90.00
#
_symmetry.space_group_name_H-M   'P 1'
#
loop_
_entity.id
_entity.type
_entity.pdbx_description
1 polymer ?
#
loop_
_entity_poly.entity_id
_entity_poly.type
_entity_poly.pdbx_seq_one_letter_code
_entity_poly.pdbx_strand_id
1 'polypeptide(L)'
;MLKRIKPVSMVLLASTLCFSGNIYSASSAGNPDTDISQQNAKVTGTVEDALGPVAGASVVIKGTTNGTMTDMDGNFTLDGVKNGDIIQISFIGYATQEIPYAGQASLSVHLEEDTQKLDEVVVTALGMKRDKKALGYAMQELKGDELLSAREPNLANSLSGKVSGLQIVRSSNGVGGSSKIVLRGNSSLTGSNQPLIVVDGTPMDNFTGGVDDVWGNSGADMGNGLSDINPEDIESMTVLKGASAAALYGSRAGNGVILITTKSGRKNEGLGITVNAGITAESIFLKPDMQNSFGQGSVGVYDNQSRLSWGPKAEGQTVTDWLGRQVPLQTYDNIDAFFHTGTSFNEGVSFQQNINGTSVFASINRSDDAGITPESKLNKTNVTLRATTFLDKAEKWKVDAKVNYVNMNAHNRPIQGVNPSNAFNTIYGLPRSLNVKEFKSSVDEEGNMIWWDASKNPQENPYWVTKYRQNNDTRNRLLGNVSLKYAPTNWFDIELRGGTDYYTTTKNEKVYAGGNTSPRGLYNEGSETFYENNYSFLATARKDNLLDRLGGFVTFGGNLMMQQRTKMNASAGELLVPDLFSLNNGINKPTVTSELIRRKMNSLYGSLQLNWDGYLFLDVTARNDWSSTMSKDNRSYFYPSVSLSGVISDMLPKIGGNMPEWFTFAKVRASYAEVGNDLDPYQLYNNYTVGKDENGNTTAAPG
;
A
#
# COMPACT_ATOMS: atom_id res chain seq x y z
N MET A 1 32.61 11.77 26.85
CA MET A 1 32.56 10.70 25.81
C MET A 1 31.44 9.73 26.15
N LEU A 2 30.22 10.03 25.81
CA LEU A 2 29.07 9.10 25.87
C LEU A 2 28.77 8.64 24.46
N LYS A 3 29.19 7.41 24.12
CA LYS A 3 28.85 6.75 22.85
C LYS A 3 27.33 6.60 22.80
N ARG A 4 26.70 7.15 21.75
CA ARG A 4 25.28 6.94 21.41
C ARG A 4 25.02 5.45 21.26
N ILE A 5 24.28 4.87 22.19
CA ILE A 5 23.74 3.52 22.08
C ILE A 5 22.68 3.58 20.99
N LYS A 6 22.83 2.77 19.94
CA LYS A 6 21.86 2.70 18.84
C LYS A 6 20.51 2.24 19.37
N PRO A 7 19.36 2.77 18.89
CA PRO A 7 18.03 2.44 19.41
C PRO A 7 17.67 0.94 19.33
N VAL A 8 18.29 0.19 18.43
CA VAL A 8 18.14 -1.27 18.30
C VAL A 8 18.54 -2.03 19.57
N SER A 9 19.56 -1.54 20.31
CA SER A 9 20.00 -2.19 21.57
C SER A 9 19.00 -1.98 22.72
N MET A 10 18.18 -0.96 22.64
CA MET A 10 17.21 -0.62 23.70
C MET A 10 15.92 -1.46 23.58
N VAL A 11 15.51 -1.83 22.37
CA VAL A 11 14.35 -2.70 22.13
C VAL A 11 14.68 -4.16 22.51
N LEU A 12 15.89 -4.64 22.25
CA LEU A 12 16.36 -5.95 22.69
C LEU A 12 16.49 -6.06 24.22
N LEU A 13 16.86 -4.96 24.91
CA LEU A 13 16.89 -4.93 26.38
C LEU A 13 15.48 -4.91 27.01
N ALA A 14 14.50 -4.26 26.34
CA ALA A 14 13.12 -4.26 26.80
C ALA A 14 12.44 -5.63 26.63
N SER A 15 12.78 -6.37 25.57
CA SER A 15 12.23 -7.71 25.31
C SER A 15 12.80 -8.77 26.29
N THR A 16 14.04 -8.61 26.76
CA THR A 16 14.64 -9.50 27.77
C THR A 16 14.16 -9.23 29.20
N LEU A 17 13.68 -8.01 29.49
CA LEU A 17 13.13 -7.69 30.82
C LEU A 17 11.68 -8.16 31.02
N CYS A 18 10.94 -8.47 29.96
CA CYS A 18 9.58 -9.01 30.07
C CYS A 18 9.50 -10.53 30.28
N PHE A 19 10.63 -11.26 30.22
CA PHE A 19 10.67 -12.72 30.41
C PHE A 19 11.24 -13.20 31.75
N SER A 20 11.50 -12.31 32.71
CA SER A 20 11.85 -12.69 34.08
C SER A 20 10.61 -12.75 34.98
N GLY A 21 9.62 -13.56 34.58
CA GLY A 21 8.53 -13.97 35.47
C GLY A 21 9.05 -15.03 36.44
N ASN A 22 9.14 -14.67 37.72
CA ASN A 22 9.51 -15.56 38.81
C ASN A 22 8.60 -16.78 38.85
N ILE A 23 9.17 -17.97 38.67
CA ILE A 23 8.55 -19.23 39.02
C ILE A 23 8.65 -19.33 40.56
N TYR A 24 7.59 -18.99 41.28
CA TYR A 24 7.44 -19.37 42.66
C TYR A 24 6.89 -20.80 42.69
N SER A 25 7.74 -21.75 42.98
CA SER A 25 7.30 -23.06 43.41
C SER A 25 6.84 -23.00 44.88
N ALA A 26 5.54 -22.97 45.11
CA ALA A 26 4.99 -23.17 46.43
C ALA A 26 4.90 -24.67 46.66
N SER A 27 5.76 -25.19 47.53
CA SER A 27 5.57 -26.49 48.15
C SER A 27 4.54 -26.33 49.27
N SER A 28 3.35 -26.88 49.11
CA SER A 28 2.42 -27.06 50.24
C SER A 28 2.41 -28.52 50.66
N ALA A 29 2.74 -28.72 51.91
CA ALA A 29 2.63 -29.97 52.62
C ALA A 29 1.17 -30.43 52.71
N GLY A 30 0.99 -31.73 52.65
CA GLY A 30 -0.25 -32.44 52.51
C GLY A 30 -1.22 -32.39 53.69
N ASN A 31 -2.44 -32.76 53.36
CA ASN A 31 -3.29 -33.57 54.23
C ASN A 31 -4.15 -34.53 53.37
N PRO A 32 -4.37 -35.77 53.80
CA PRO A 32 -4.98 -36.80 52.98
C PRO A 32 -6.50 -36.83 53.17
N ASP A 33 -7.13 -37.49 52.21
CA ASP A 33 -8.49 -38.07 52.16
C ASP A 33 -9.51 -37.23 51.37
N THR A 34 -9.64 -37.59 50.11
CA THR A 34 -10.78 -38.38 49.58
C THR A 34 -10.52 -38.67 48.11
N ASP A 35 -10.17 -39.90 47.79
CA ASP A 35 -10.19 -40.47 46.44
C ASP A 35 -11.59 -40.44 45.86
N ILE A 36 -11.85 -39.52 44.95
CA ILE A 36 -12.74 -39.72 43.83
C ILE A 36 -11.84 -39.72 42.57
N SER A 37 -11.44 -40.92 42.16
CA SER A 37 -10.73 -41.12 40.89
C SER A 37 -11.67 -40.73 39.74
N GLN A 38 -11.61 -39.48 39.31
CA GLN A 38 -12.06 -39.12 37.98
C GLN A 38 -11.05 -39.73 36.99
N GLN A 39 -11.40 -40.89 36.42
CA GLN A 39 -10.70 -41.51 35.32
C GLN A 39 -10.69 -40.48 34.17
N ASN A 40 -9.51 -39.93 33.87
CA ASN A 40 -9.30 -39.20 32.62
C ASN A 40 -9.52 -40.21 31.50
N ALA A 41 -10.65 -40.11 30.80
CA ALA A 41 -10.99 -41.02 29.72
C ALA A 41 -10.15 -40.70 28.48
N LYS A 42 -9.72 -41.74 27.81
CA LYS A 42 -9.12 -41.68 26.48
C LYS A 42 -10.24 -41.92 25.48
N VAL A 43 -10.43 -40.96 24.56
CA VAL A 43 -11.44 -41.04 23.51
C VAL A 43 -10.73 -41.25 22.18
N THR A 44 -11.16 -42.25 21.45
CA THR A 44 -10.74 -42.51 20.07
C THR A 44 -11.89 -42.20 19.13
N GLY A 45 -11.63 -41.95 17.87
CA GLY A 45 -12.69 -41.73 16.90
C GLY A 45 -12.16 -41.59 15.47
N THR A 46 -13.13 -41.51 14.55
CA THR A 46 -12.88 -41.26 13.12
C THR A 46 -13.60 -40.01 12.69
N VAL A 47 -12.98 -39.27 11.83
CA VAL A 47 -13.56 -38.09 11.15
C VAL A 47 -13.60 -38.40 9.66
N GLU A 48 -14.79 -38.35 9.09
CA GLU A 48 -15.08 -38.70 7.71
C GLU A 48 -15.91 -37.57 7.07
N ASP A 49 -15.88 -37.44 5.76
CA ASP A 49 -16.80 -36.65 4.96
C ASP A 49 -17.53 -37.55 3.92
N ALA A 50 -18.25 -36.94 2.99
CA ALA A 50 -18.94 -37.64 1.91
C ALA A 50 -18.00 -38.34 0.91
N LEU A 51 -16.71 -38.04 0.92
CA LEU A 51 -15.69 -38.58 0.02
C LEU A 51 -14.78 -39.60 0.73
N GLY A 52 -14.79 -39.67 2.06
CA GLY A 52 -13.99 -40.62 2.86
C GLY A 52 -13.31 -39.97 4.08
N PRO A 53 -12.24 -40.61 4.61
CA PRO A 53 -11.55 -40.13 5.82
C PRO A 53 -10.94 -38.73 5.65
N VAL A 54 -11.11 -37.85 6.65
CA VAL A 54 -10.55 -36.51 6.67
C VAL A 54 -9.25 -36.46 7.46
N ALA A 55 -8.12 -36.43 6.79
CA ALA A 55 -6.79 -36.31 7.39
C ALA A 55 -6.46 -34.88 7.81
N GLY A 56 -5.88 -34.70 9.02
CA GLY A 56 -5.45 -33.39 9.50
C GLY A 56 -6.57 -32.55 10.12
N ALA A 57 -7.74 -33.08 10.37
CA ALA A 57 -8.78 -32.38 11.12
C ALA A 57 -8.34 -32.15 12.58
N SER A 58 -8.56 -30.94 13.08
CA SER A 58 -8.24 -30.57 14.46
C SER A 58 -9.37 -31.05 15.40
N VAL A 59 -9.02 -31.77 16.44
CA VAL A 59 -9.92 -32.31 17.49
C VAL A 59 -9.46 -31.76 18.83
N VAL A 60 -10.20 -30.86 19.44
CA VAL A 60 -9.79 -30.15 20.67
C VAL A 60 -10.91 -30.16 21.72
N ILE A 61 -10.56 -30.19 23.01
CA ILE A 61 -11.53 -29.90 24.07
C ILE A 61 -11.78 -28.39 24.09
N LYS A 62 -13.00 -27.97 23.81
CA LYS A 62 -13.41 -26.59 23.72
C LYS A 62 -12.99 -25.77 24.94
N GLY A 63 -12.29 -24.63 24.71
CA GLY A 63 -11.81 -23.76 25.77
C GLY A 63 -10.51 -24.22 26.45
N THR A 64 -9.83 -25.25 25.92
CA THR A 64 -8.53 -25.72 26.40
C THR A 64 -7.49 -25.77 25.27
N THR A 65 -6.24 -26.00 25.64
CA THR A 65 -5.15 -26.31 24.68
C THR A 65 -4.97 -27.78 24.43
N ASN A 66 -5.82 -28.64 25.03
CA ASN A 66 -5.76 -30.09 24.88
C ASN A 66 -6.45 -30.51 23.57
N GLY A 67 -5.68 -31.04 22.63
CA GLY A 67 -6.18 -31.43 21.32
C GLY A 67 -5.21 -32.33 20.57
N THR A 68 -5.71 -32.91 19.49
CA THR A 68 -4.99 -33.76 18.55
C THR A 68 -5.43 -33.47 17.12
N MET A 69 -4.77 -34.11 16.15
CA MET A 69 -5.17 -34.08 14.75
C MET A 69 -5.44 -35.46 14.24
N THR A 70 -6.34 -35.61 13.27
CA THR A 70 -6.61 -36.90 12.62
C THR A 70 -5.43 -37.34 11.75
N ASP A 71 -5.18 -38.66 11.73
CA ASP A 71 -4.20 -39.30 10.86
C ASP A 71 -4.68 -39.41 9.39
N MET A 72 -3.90 -40.08 8.52
CA MET A 72 -4.24 -40.27 7.11
C MET A 72 -5.52 -41.07 6.86
N ASP A 73 -5.92 -41.87 7.83
CA ASP A 73 -7.13 -42.68 7.79
C ASP A 73 -8.28 -42.04 8.58
N GLY A 74 -8.15 -40.76 8.93
CA GLY A 74 -9.15 -39.98 9.65
C GLY A 74 -9.28 -40.30 11.13
N ASN A 75 -8.41 -41.15 11.70
CA ASN A 75 -8.51 -41.57 13.11
C ASN A 75 -7.87 -40.52 14.02
N PHE A 76 -8.44 -40.37 15.21
CA PHE A 76 -7.84 -39.53 16.26
C PHE A 76 -7.88 -40.23 17.61
N THR A 77 -7.02 -39.78 18.49
CA THR A 77 -6.98 -40.17 19.89
C THR A 77 -6.80 -38.90 20.74
N LEU A 78 -7.75 -38.66 21.65
CA LEU A 78 -7.75 -37.51 22.55
C LEU A 78 -7.73 -37.98 23.99
N ASP A 79 -6.69 -37.61 24.73
CA ASP A 79 -6.51 -38.01 26.14
C ASP A 79 -7.03 -36.92 27.08
N GLY A 80 -7.46 -37.30 28.29
CA GLY A 80 -7.79 -36.33 29.33
C GLY A 80 -9.19 -35.71 29.23
N VAL A 81 -10.09 -36.29 28.48
CA VAL A 81 -11.49 -35.85 28.33
C VAL A 81 -12.31 -36.20 29.56
N LYS A 82 -13.11 -35.28 30.05
CA LYS A 82 -14.00 -35.45 31.19
C LYS A 82 -15.45 -35.48 30.74
N ASN A 83 -16.27 -36.23 31.47
CA ASN A 83 -17.71 -36.23 31.19
C ASN A 83 -18.29 -34.80 31.33
N GLY A 84 -18.97 -34.32 30.28
CA GLY A 84 -19.48 -32.95 30.17
C GLY A 84 -18.60 -32.00 29.35
N ASP A 85 -17.37 -32.40 28.96
CA ASP A 85 -16.56 -31.61 28.03
C ASP A 85 -17.20 -31.56 26.64
N ILE A 86 -16.95 -30.49 25.91
CA ILE A 86 -17.36 -30.39 24.51
C ILE A 86 -16.12 -30.62 23.64
N ILE A 87 -16.18 -31.66 22.82
CA ILE A 87 -15.14 -31.95 21.82
C ILE A 87 -15.48 -31.14 20.54
N GLN A 88 -14.61 -30.24 20.14
CA GLN A 88 -14.74 -29.42 18.94
C GLN A 88 -13.86 -30.02 17.84
N ILE A 89 -14.49 -30.36 16.72
CA ILE A 89 -13.80 -30.86 15.51
C ILE A 89 -13.93 -29.84 14.42
N SER A 90 -12.79 -29.45 13.82
CA SER A 90 -12.74 -28.47 12.76
C SER A 90 -11.73 -28.87 11.68
N PHE A 91 -12.08 -28.58 10.42
CA PHE A 91 -11.21 -28.72 9.27
C PHE A 91 -11.50 -27.63 8.25
N ILE A 92 -10.50 -27.23 7.47
CA ILE A 92 -10.66 -26.15 6.48
C ILE A 92 -11.67 -26.57 5.41
N GLY A 93 -12.74 -25.77 5.24
CA GLY A 93 -13.81 -26.05 4.27
C GLY A 93 -14.99 -26.82 4.83
N TYR A 94 -14.99 -27.15 6.13
CA TYR A 94 -16.06 -27.90 6.78
C TYR A 94 -16.66 -27.15 7.96
N ALA A 95 -17.96 -27.37 8.20
CA ALA A 95 -18.65 -26.82 9.36
C ALA A 95 -18.06 -27.42 10.66
N THR A 96 -17.64 -26.54 11.57
CA THR A 96 -17.12 -26.96 12.88
C THR A 96 -18.20 -27.68 13.65
N GLN A 97 -17.96 -28.93 14.06
CA GLN A 97 -18.86 -29.70 14.90
C GLN A 97 -18.46 -29.65 16.36
N GLU A 98 -19.44 -29.54 17.24
CA GLU A 98 -19.28 -29.57 18.70
C GLU A 98 -20.06 -30.73 19.28
N ILE A 99 -19.36 -31.68 19.88
CA ILE A 99 -19.97 -32.94 20.41
C ILE A 99 -19.80 -32.97 21.92
N PRO A 100 -20.91 -32.95 22.69
CA PRO A 100 -20.82 -33.12 24.13
C PRO A 100 -20.34 -34.58 24.46
N TYR A 101 -19.28 -34.66 25.25
CA TYR A 101 -18.76 -35.95 25.70
C TYR A 101 -19.56 -36.47 26.90
N ALA A 102 -20.19 -37.60 26.74
CA ALA A 102 -21.00 -38.26 27.77
C ALA A 102 -20.44 -39.65 28.19
N GLY A 103 -19.11 -39.87 27.99
CA GLY A 103 -18.46 -41.13 28.36
C GLY A 103 -18.32 -42.16 27.23
N GLN A 104 -18.51 -41.74 25.96
CA GLN A 104 -18.34 -42.62 24.79
C GLN A 104 -16.86 -42.98 24.60
N ALA A 105 -16.56 -44.28 24.40
CA ALA A 105 -15.20 -44.76 24.16
C ALA A 105 -14.71 -44.46 22.73
N SER A 106 -15.63 -44.35 21.79
CA SER A 106 -15.32 -44.00 20.39
C SER A 106 -16.36 -43.03 19.83
N LEU A 107 -15.89 -42.08 18.99
CA LEU A 107 -16.71 -41.12 18.29
C LEU A 107 -16.52 -41.29 16.77
N SER A 108 -17.62 -41.42 16.03
CA SER A 108 -17.62 -41.30 14.58
C SER A 108 -18.22 -39.95 14.20
N VAL A 109 -17.47 -39.13 13.52
CA VAL A 109 -17.83 -37.76 13.19
C VAL A 109 -17.87 -37.62 11.68
N HIS A 110 -19.02 -37.26 11.16
CA HIS A 110 -19.16 -36.94 9.74
C HIS A 110 -19.18 -35.41 9.57
N LEU A 111 -18.11 -34.88 8.99
CA LEU A 111 -18.04 -33.44 8.70
C LEU A 111 -18.86 -33.13 7.46
N GLU A 112 -19.77 -32.19 7.60
CA GLU A 112 -20.47 -31.60 6.46
C GLU A 112 -19.61 -30.45 5.90
N GLU A 113 -19.48 -30.41 4.58
CA GLU A 113 -18.86 -29.24 3.95
C GLU A 113 -19.57 -27.98 4.45
N ASP A 114 -18.80 -26.96 4.83
CA ASP A 114 -19.35 -25.65 5.21
C ASP A 114 -19.98 -24.98 3.99
N THR A 115 -21.12 -25.52 3.60
CA THR A 115 -22.00 -24.93 2.60
C THR A 115 -22.81 -23.78 3.17
N GLN A 116 -22.61 -23.39 4.44
CA GLN A 116 -23.02 -22.08 4.86
C GLN A 116 -22.25 -21.10 3.99
N LYS A 117 -22.88 -20.73 2.87
CA LYS A 117 -22.66 -19.47 2.20
C LYS A 117 -22.79 -18.44 3.31
N LEU A 118 -21.67 -18.13 3.97
CA LEU A 118 -21.55 -16.89 4.70
C LEU A 118 -21.97 -15.85 3.68
N ASP A 119 -23.07 -15.19 3.91
CA ASP A 119 -23.45 -13.99 3.17
C ASP A 119 -22.29 -13.03 3.39
N GLU A 120 -21.28 -13.12 2.50
CA GLU A 120 -20.02 -12.41 2.61
C GLU A 120 -20.35 -10.94 2.53
N VAL A 121 -20.39 -10.31 3.70
CA VAL A 121 -20.69 -8.88 3.83
C VAL A 121 -19.43 -8.11 3.53
N VAL A 122 -19.46 -7.36 2.46
CA VAL A 122 -18.32 -6.57 1.99
C VAL A 122 -18.56 -5.08 2.22
N VAL A 123 -17.47 -4.35 2.45
CA VAL A 123 -17.50 -2.89 2.50
C VAL A 123 -17.56 -2.36 1.07
N THR A 124 -18.58 -1.58 0.77
CA THR A 124 -18.80 -0.96 -0.54
C THR A 124 -18.59 0.55 -0.48
N ALA A 125 -19.01 1.26 -1.52
CA ALA A 125 -18.91 2.72 -1.59
C ALA A 125 -19.50 3.38 -0.34
N LEU A 126 -18.88 4.48 0.09
CA LEU A 126 -19.22 5.27 1.28
C LEU A 126 -19.11 4.50 2.63
N GLY A 127 -18.43 3.34 2.64
CA GLY A 127 -18.27 2.51 3.83
C GLY A 127 -19.52 1.69 4.19
N MET A 128 -20.48 1.55 3.27
CA MET A 128 -21.68 0.76 3.48
C MET A 128 -21.36 -0.73 3.43
N LYS A 129 -21.86 -1.49 4.41
CA LYS A 129 -21.81 -2.95 4.40
C LYS A 129 -22.93 -3.51 3.54
N ARG A 130 -22.61 -4.38 2.59
CA ARG A 130 -23.56 -5.02 1.68
C ARG A 130 -23.22 -6.48 1.44
N ASP A 131 -24.20 -7.31 1.20
CA ASP A 131 -24.01 -8.69 0.77
C ASP A 131 -23.35 -8.73 -0.60
N LYS A 132 -22.26 -9.45 -0.74
CA LYS A 132 -21.51 -9.60 -2.01
C LYS A 132 -22.41 -10.12 -3.14
N LYS A 133 -23.35 -11.03 -2.80
CA LYS A 133 -24.31 -11.56 -3.78
C LYS A 133 -25.27 -10.51 -4.32
N ALA A 134 -25.60 -9.48 -3.55
CA ALA A 134 -26.53 -8.44 -3.94
C ALA A 134 -25.93 -7.41 -4.92
N LEU A 135 -24.59 -7.32 -5.05
CA LEU A 135 -23.96 -6.25 -5.83
C LEU A 135 -24.10 -6.46 -7.34
N GLY A 136 -24.65 -5.46 -8.04
CA GLY A 136 -24.82 -5.45 -9.50
C GLY A 136 -23.55 -5.11 -10.30
N TYR A 137 -22.43 -4.82 -9.63
CA TYR A 137 -21.16 -4.45 -10.24
C TYR A 137 -20.01 -5.40 -9.86
N ALA A 138 -18.89 -5.31 -10.58
CA ALA A 138 -17.72 -6.13 -10.31
C ALA A 138 -16.90 -5.55 -9.16
N MET A 139 -16.64 -6.34 -8.16
CA MET A 139 -15.72 -6.04 -7.07
C MET A 139 -14.85 -7.25 -6.74
N GLN A 140 -13.76 -7.00 -6.08
CA GLN A 140 -12.91 -8.04 -5.50
C GLN A 140 -12.41 -7.56 -4.14
N GLU A 141 -12.53 -8.40 -3.13
CA GLU A 141 -12.02 -8.17 -1.80
C GLU A 141 -10.76 -9.03 -1.57
N LEU A 142 -9.81 -8.46 -0.87
CA LEU A 142 -8.62 -9.11 -0.34
C LEU A 142 -8.59 -8.90 1.17
N LYS A 143 -8.38 -9.94 1.93
CA LYS A 143 -8.19 -9.86 3.38
C LYS A 143 -6.78 -9.36 3.71
N GLY A 144 -6.61 -8.75 4.87
CA GLY A 144 -5.31 -8.24 5.33
C GLY A 144 -4.21 -9.31 5.33
N ASP A 145 -4.53 -10.52 5.75
CA ASP A 145 -3.59 -11.65 5.81
C ASP A 145 -3.08 -12.06 4.41
N GLU A 146 -3.91 -11.95 3.37
CA GLU A 146 -3.51 -12.19 1.99
C GLU A 146 -2.50 -11.15 1.49
N LEU A 147 -2.59 -9.91 1.98
CA LEU A 147 -1.63 -8.84 1.65
C LEU A 147 -0.27 -9.07 2.34
N LEU A 148 -0.27 -9.68 3.52
CA LEU A 148 0.91 -9.95 4.31
C LEU A 148 1.67 -11.22 3.90
N SER A 149 1.01 -12.14 3.18
CA SER A 149 1.62 -13.40 2.72
C SER A 149 2.90 -13.21 1.90
N ALA A 150 3.00 -12.07 1.17
CA ALA A 150 4.21 -11.63 0.47
C ALA A 150 4.34 -10.11 0.72
N ARG A 151 4.99 -9.76 1.82
CA ARG A 151 5.14 -8.38 2.24
C ARG A 151 5.98 -7.58 1.25
N GLU A 152 5.46 -6.44 0.83
CA GLU A 152 6.13 -5.48 -0.05
C GLU A 152 6.28 -4.12 0.66
N PRO A 153 7.41 -3.41 0.49
CA PRO A 153 7.59 -2.07 1.06
C PRO A 153 6.54 -1.06 0.59
N ASN A 154 6.08 -1.19 -0.66
CA ASN A 154 4.98 -0.42 -1.23
C ASN A 154 3.74 -1.30 -1.34
N LEU A 155 2.67 -0.97 -0.60
CA LEU A 155 1.42 -1.72 -0.58
C LEU A 155 0.81 -1.94 -1.98
N ALA A 156 0.99 -0.98 -2.92
CA ALA A 156 0.52 -1.16 -4.30
C ALA A 156 1.06 -2.46 -4.92
N ASN A 157 2.33 -2.77 -4.69
CA ASN A 157 2.99 -3.93 -5.29
C ASN A 157 2.42 -5.27 -4.78
N SER A 158 1.94 -5.33 -3.54
CA SER A 158 1.32 -6.53 -2.97
C SER A 158 0.01 -6.93 -3.67
N LEU A 159 -0.60 -6.01 -4.44
CA LEU A 159 -1.82 -6.27 -5.20
C LEU A 159 -1.55 -6.94 -6.56
N SER A 160 -0.29 -6.96 -7.01
CA SER A 160 0.09 -7.56 -8.30
C SER A 160 -0.24 -9.05 -8.32
N GLY A 161 -0.96 -9.49 -9.35
CA GLY A 161 -1.41 -10.88 -9.49
C GLY A 161 -2.57 -11.30 -8.59
N LYS A 162 -2.96 -10.49 -7.59
CA LYS A 162 -4.06 -10.80 -6.67
C LYS A 162 -5.40 -10.23 -7.10
N VAL A 163 -5.42 -9.17 -7.91
CA VAL A 163 -6.65 -8.50 -8.36
C VAL A 163 -6.77 -8.60 -9.87
N SER A 164 -7.83 -9.24 -10.35
CA SER A 164 -8.08 -9.39 -11.78
C SER A 164 -8.34 -8.03 -12.46
N GLY A 165 -7.67 -7.77 -13.60
CA GLY A 165 -7.79 -6.53 -14.35
C GLY A 165 -7.07 -5.33 -13.71
N LEU A 166 -6.24 -5.55 -12.68
CA LEU A 166 -5.35 -4.58 -12.10
C LEU A 166 -3.95 -4.75 -12.66
N GLN A 167 -3.40 -3.69 -13.21
CA GLN A 167 -2.02 -3.62 -13.66
C GLN A 167 -1.23 -2.69 -12.73
N ILE A 168 -0.08 -3.15 -12.28
CA ILE A 168 0.84 -2.38 -11.45
C ILE A 168 2.15 -2.24 -12.19
N VAL A 169 2.56 -1.00 -12.41
CA VAL A 169 3.85 -0.67 -13.00
C VAL A 169 4.72 -0.04 -11.92
N ARG A 170 5.73 -0.77 -11.50
CA ARG A 170 6.71 -0.31 -10.50
C ARG A 170 7.69 0.66 -11.15
N SER A 171 8.09 1.68 -10.40
CA SER A 171 9.19 2.53 -10.82
C SER A 171 10.54 1.82 -10.64
N SER A 172 11.54 2.22 -11.41
CA SER A 172 12.91 1.71 -11.29
C SER A 172 13.69 2.30 -10.10
N ASN A 173 13.08 3.17 -9.30
CA ASN A 173 13.72 3.87 -8.19
C ASN A 173 14.02 3.00 -6.95
N GLY A 174 13.75 1.71 -7.02
CA GLY A 174 14.05 0.81 -5.90
C GLY A 174 13.21 1.14 -4.67
N VAL A 175 13.87 1.24 -3.52
CA VAL A 175 13.23 1.45 -2.22
C VAL A 175 12.45 2.76 -2.17
N GLY A 176 11.16 2.66 -1.84
CA GLY A 176 10.28 3.83 -1.75
C GLY A 176 9.91 4.46 -3.09
N GLY A 177 10.20 3.78 -4.20
CA GLY A 177 9.73 4.20 -5.52
C GLY A 177 8.22 4.14 -5.67
N SER A 178 7.65 4.96 -6.55
CA SER A 178 6.23 4.97 -6.84
C SER A 178 5.78 3.73 -7.61
N SER A 179 4.49 3.45 -7.56
CA SER A 179 3.86 2.43 -8.40
C SER A 179 2.62 3.03 -9.05
N LYS A 180 2.55 2.95 -10.37
CA LYS A 180 1.36 3.35 -11.12
C LYS A 180 0.36 2.19 -11.10
N ILE A 181 -0.85 2.50 -10.69
CA ILE A 181 -1.95 1.55 -10.60
C ILE A 181 -2.93 1.87 -11.72
N VAL A 182 -3.22 0.88 -12.56
CA VAL A 182 -4.20 1.01 -13.65
C VAL A 182 -5.21 -0.12 -13.54
N LEU A 183 -6.50 0.23 -13.50
CA LEU A 183 -7.58 -0.72 -13.39
C LEU A 183 -8.39 -0.77 -14.70
N ARG A 184 -8.39 -1.92 -15.38
CA ARG A 184 -9.07 -2.15 -16.67
C ARG A 184 -8.56 -1.29 -17.84
N GLY A 185 -7.28 -0.88 -17.81
CA GLY A 185 -6.64 -0.10 -18.85
C GLY A 185 -6.71 1.41 -18.65
N ASN A 186 -6.04 2.14 -19.53
CA ASN A 186 -6.02 3.61 -19.49
C ASN A 186 -7.30 4.16 -20.15
N SER A 187 -7.97 5.09 -19.47
CA SER A 187 -9.20 5.75 -19.92
C SER A 187 -8.94 7.16 -20.45
N SER A 188 -7.81 7.78 -20.10
CA SER A 188 -7.44 9.13 -20.49
C SER A 188 -6.03 9.19 -21.09
N LEU A 189 -5.83 10.02 -22.11
CA LEU A 189 -4.52 10.29 -22.71
C LEU A 189 -3.74 11.35 -21.93
N THR A 190 -4.42 12.30 -21.31
CA THR A 190 -3.82 13.48 -20.66
C THR A 190 -4.07 13.55 -19.16
N GLY A 191 -5.13 12.88 -18.65
CA GLY A 191 -5.49 12.88 -17.24
C GLY A 191 -4.93 11.68 -16.47
N SER A 192 -5.15 11.68 -15.16
CA SER A 192 -4.80 10.55 -14.29
C SER A 192 -5.62 9.31 -14.64
N ASN A 193 -4.96 8.17 -14.77
CA ASN A 193 -5.57 6.85 -14.98
C ASN A 193 -5.57 6.00 -13.70
N GLN A 194 -5.18 6.58 -12.57
CA GLN A 194 -5.14 5.85 -11.30
C GLN A 194 -6.51 5.79 -10.62
N PRO A 195 -6.84 4.68 -9.92
CA PRO A 195 -8.06 4.58 -9.15
C PRO A 195 -8.02 5.52 -7.92
N LEU A 196 -9.19 5.94 -7.46
CA LEU A 196 -9.32 6.66 -6.21
C LEU A 196 -9.00 5.74 -5.04
N ILE A 197 -8.16 6.19 -4.11
CA ILE A 197 -7.90 5.49 -2.85
C ILE A 197 -8.79 6.09 -1.76
N VAL A 198 -9.44 5.22 -1.00
CA VAL A 198 -10.31 5.62 0.12
C VAL A 198 -9.95 4.79 1.34
N VAL A 199 -9.60 5.43 2.44
CA VAL A 199 -9.23 4.78 3.70
C VAL A 199 -10.32 5.07 4.74
N ASP A 200 -10.99 4.04 5.23
CA ASP A 200 -12.12 4.12 6.18
C ASP A 200 -13.17 5.18 5.78
N GLY A 201 -13.44 5.26 4.47
CA GLY A 201 -14.41 6.18 3.89
C GLY A 201 -13.90 7.59 3.62
N THR A 202 -12.66 7.92 3.93
CA THR A 202 -12.01 9.21 3.61
C THR A 202 -11.14 9.06 2.37
N PRO A 203 -11.38 9.84 1.30
CA PRO A 203 -10.48 9.89 0.15
C PRO A 203 -9.07 10.30 0.56
N MET A 204 -8.09 9.66 -0.05
CA MET A 204 -6.68 9.88 0.19
C MET A 204 -5.99 10.28 -1.12
N ASP A 205 -5.12 11.29 -1.08
CA ASP A 205 -4.29 11.67 -2.21
C ASP A 205 -3.26 10.57 -2.51
N ASN A 206 -3.37 9.98 -3.71
CA ASN A 206 -2.39 9.02 -4.22
C ASN A 206 -1.49 9.69 -5.26
N PHE A 207 -0.80 10.75 -4.82
CA PHE A 207 0.20 11.40 -5.66
C PHE A 207 1.25 10.39 -6.17
N THR A 208 1.85 10.68 -7.30
CA THR A 208 3.10 10.07 -7.78
C THR A 208 4.20 11.09 -7.64
N GLY A 209 5.23 10.74 -6.88
CA GLY A 209 6.34 11.65 -6.57
C GLY A 209 7.36 11.81 -7.70
N GLY A 210 7.18 11.13 -8.83
CA GLY A 210 8.03 11.29 -10.02
C GLY A 210 7.73 12.58 -10.76
N VAL A 211 8.75 13.22 -11.29
CA VAL A 211 8.60 14.33 -12.23
C VAL A 211 8.55 13.72 -13.63
N ASP A 212 7.37 13.74 -14.24
CA ASP A 212 7.21 13.36 -15.64
C ASP A 212 7.68 14.53 -16.52
N ASP A 213 8.94 14.54 -16.89
CA ASP A 213 9.41 15.37 -17.99
C ASP A 213 9.10 14.67 -19.31
N VAL A 214 8.46 15.38 -20.23
CA VAL A 214 8.15 14.89 -21.59
C VAL A 214 9.39 14.43 -22.36
N TRP A 215 10.57 14.87 -21.94
CA TRP A 215 11.86 14.50 -22.52
C TRP A 215 12.54 13.32 -21.78
N GLY A 216 11.90 12.72 -20.78
CA GLY A 216 12.45 11.62 -19.99
C GLY A 216 13.50 12.03 -18.95
N ASN A 217 13.70 13.32 -18.71
CA ASN A 217 14.53 13.84 -17.63
C ASN A 217 13.76 13.82 -16.31
N SER A 218 13.56 12.67 -15.76
CA SER A 218 12.94 12.57 -14.44
C SER A 218 13.97 12.76 -13.33
N GLY A 219 13.53 13.39 -12.25
CA GLY A 219 14.31 13.52 -11.01
C GLY A 219 14.17 12.31 -10.12
N ALA A 220 14.41 12.50 -8.82
CA ALA A 220 14.16 11.48 -7.82
C ALA A 220 12.65 11.27 -7.63
N ASP A 221 12.21 10.01 -7.61
CA ASP A 221 10.83 9.63 -7.35
C ASP A 221 10.57 9.51 -5.83
N MET A 222 9.69 10.33 -5.29
CA MET A 222 9.38 10.38 -3.86
C MET A 222 8.28 9.40 -3.43
N GLY A 223 7.99 8.37 -4.23
CA GLY A 223 6.97 7.36 -3.94
C GLY A 223 5.55 7.80 -4.30
N ASN A 224 4.57 7.07 -3.81
CA ASN A 224 3.14 7.38 -4.00
C ASN A 224 2.39 7.34 -2.68
N GLY A 225 1.16 7.90 -2.67
CA GLY A 225 0.35 7.97 -1.44
C GLY A 225 0.05 6.62 -0.81
N LEU A 226 -0.17 5.57 -1.61
CA LEU A 226 -0.49 4.24 -1.10
C LEU A 226 0.71 3.58 -0.38
N SER A 227 1.95 3.98 -0.70
CA SER A 227 3.14 3.51 0.02
C SER A 227 3.22 3.99 1.48
N ASP A 228 2.44 5.03 1.83
CA ASP A 228 2.41 5.55 3.20
C ASP A 228 1.58 4.65 4.13
N ILE A 229 0.69 3.80 3.60
CA ILE A 229 -0.15 2.91 4.41
C ILE A 229 0.65 1.68 4.83
N ASN A 230 0.52 1.32 6.12
CA ASN A 230 1.10 0.10 6.64
C ASN A 230 0.18 -1.11 6.38
N PRO A 231 0.65 -2.16 5.66
CA PRO A 231 -0.15 -3.36 5.40
C PRO A 231 -0.64 -4.09 6.66
N GLU A 232 0.14 -4.03 7.75
CA GLU A 232 -0.19 -4.66 9.04
C GLU A 232 -1.46 -4.09 9.69
N ASP A 233 -1.83 -2.84 9.36
CA ASP A 233 -3.00 -2.17 9.92
C ASP A 233 -4.28 -2.41 9.09
N ILE A 234 -4.17 -3.15 7.97
CA ILE A 234 -5.29 -3.40 7.06
C ILE A 234 -6.07 -4.64 7.53
N GLU A 235 -7.39 -4.50 7.62
CA GLU A 235 -8.32 -5.61 7.83
C GLU A 235 -8.77 -6.20 6.49
N SER A 236 -9.17 -5.34 5.54
CA SER A 236 -9.52 -5.75 4.18
C SER A 236 -9.30 -4.63 3.17
N MET A 237 -9.14 -5.01 1.91
CA MET A 237 -9.06 -4.11 0.77
C MET A 237 -10.08 -4.54 -0.28
N THR A 238 -10.96 -3.63 -0.66
CA THR A 238 -11.99 -3.87 -1.67
C THR A 238 -11.72 -3.04 -2.92
N VAL A 239 -11.57 -3.70 -4.06
CA VAL A 239 -11.37 -3.05 -5.36
C VAL A 239 -12.69 -3.00 -6.11
N LEU A 240 -13.24 -1.79 -6.29
CA LEU A 240 -14.46 -1.53 -7.04
C LEU A 240 -14.11 -1.27 -8.50
N LYS A 241 -14.58 -2.15 -9.39
CA LYS A 241 -14.20 -2.17 -10.81
C LYS A 241 -15.30 -1.57 -11.70
N GLY A 242 -15.03 -0.40 -12.27
CA GLY A 242 -15.91 0.24 -13.27
C GLY A 242 -16.80 1.33 -12.71
N ALA A 243 -17.43 2.06 -13.63
CA ALA A 243 -18.17 3.28 -13.35
C ALA A 243 -19.38 3.08 -12.41
N SER A 244 -20.13 1.99 -12.56
CA SER A 244 -21.28 1.71 -11.69
C SER A 244 -20.91 1.54 -10.22
N ALA A 245 -19.75 0.88 -9.95
CA ALA A 245 -19.25 0.71 -8.60
C ALA A 245 -18.74 2.03 -7.99
N ALA A 246 -18.31 2.94 -8.86
CA ALA A 246 -17.65 4.18 -8.51
C ALA A 246 -18.60 5.40 -8.48
N ALA A 247 -19.80 5.29 -9.02
CA ALA A 247 -20.73 6.41 -9.20
C ALA A 247 -21.00 7.21 -7.91
N LEU A 248 -21.01 6.56 -6.76
CA LEU A 248 -21.18 7.24 -5.46
C LEU A 248 -19.98 8.09 -5.03
N TYR A 249 -18.79 7.90 -5.64
CA TYR A 249 -17.61 8.73 -5.40
C TYR A 249 -17.40 9.83 -6.45
N GLY A 250 -18.27 9.90 -7.49
CA GLY A 250 -18.27 10.95 -8.53
C GLY A 250 -17.10 10.85 -9.52
N SER A 251 -16.71 11.98 -10.10
CA SER A 251 -15.70 12.10 -11.17
C SER A 251 -14.35 11.45 -10.83
N ARG A 252 -13.92 11.56 -9.59
CA ARG A 252 -12.63 11.03 -9.13
C ARG A 252 -12.52 9.50 -9.19
N ALA A 253 -13.67 8.83 -9.28
CA ALA A 253 -13.76 7.37 -9.28
C ALA A 253 -13.98 6.77 -10.68
N GLY A 254 -13.87 7.55 -11.75
CA GLY A 254 -14.01 7.09 -13.12
C GLY A 254 -13.09 5.91 -13.49
N ASN A 255 -11.92 5.85 -12.90
CA ASN A 255 -10.94 4.77 -13.06
C ASN A 255 -11.08 3.63 -12.02
N GLY A 256 -12.19 3.59 -11.27
CA GLY A 256 -12.42 2.66 -10.17
C GLY A 256 -11.97 3.20 -8.82
N VAL A 257 -12.20 2.40 -7.77
CA VAL A 257 -11.88 2.76 -6.39
C VAL A 257 -11.22 1.61 -5.66
N ILE A 258 -10.20 1.89 -4.87
CA ILE A 258 -9.61 0.97 -3.91
C ILE A 258 -10.02 1.44 -2.50
N LEU A 259 -10.88 0.67 -1.86
CA LEU A 259 -11.33 0.91 -0.49
C LEU A 259 -10.42 0.13 0.46
N ILE A 260 -9.87 0.80 1.44
CA ILE A 260 -9.04 0.20 2.48
C ILE A 260 -9.80 0.33 3.80
N THR A 261 -10.09 -0.80 4.40
CA THR A 261 -10.64 -0.88 5.74
C THR A 261 -9.51 -1.26 6.70
N THR A 262 -9.28 -0.44 7.70
CA THR A 262 -8.24 -0.71 8.69
C THR A 262 -8.80 -1.47 9.89
N LYS A 263 -7.92 -2.17 10.58
CA LYS A 263 -8.26 -2.93 11.78
C LYS A 263 -8.96 -2.06 12.82
N SER A 264 -9.92 -2.64 13.49
CA SER A 264 -10.64 -2.05 14.62
C SER A 264 -10.48 -2.95 15.84
N GLY A 265 -10.76 -2.44 17.03
CA GLY A 265 -10.76 -3.27 18.24
C GLY A 265 -11.80 -4.38 18.13
N ARG A 266 -11.43 -5.61 18.51
CA ARG A 266 -12.34 -6.75 18.66
C ARG A 266 -12.04 -7.44 19.98
N LYS A 267 -13.02 -8.17 20.51
CA LYS A 267 -12.83 -8.95 21.72
C LYS A 267 -11.84 -10.08 21.43
N ASN A 268 -10.74 -10.10 22.16
CA ASN A 268 -9.74 -11.17 22.13
C ASN A 268 -9.71 -11.86 23.50
N GLU A 269 -9.46 -13.19 23.51
CA GLU A 269 -9.31 -14.00 24.73
C GLU A 269 -7.91 -13.83 25.36
N GLY A 270 -7.19 -12.79 25.14
CA GLY A 270 -5.88 -12.52 25.69
C GLY A 270 -5.63 -11.03 25.82
N LEU A 271 -4.36 -10.65 25.93
CA LEU A 271 -3.96 -9.25 26.04
C LEU A 271 -4.23 -8.45 24.75
N GLY A 272 -4.49 -9.10 23.62
CA GLY A 272 -4.73 -8.44 22.33
C GLY A 272 -3.49 -7.78 21.74
N ILE A 273 -2.30 -8.21 22.16
CA ILE A 273 -1.01 -7.68 21.67
C ILE A 273 -0.47 -8.60 20.60
N THR A 274 -0.09 -8.01 19.46
CA THR A 274 0.62 -8.69 18.37
C THR A 274 1.95 -8.00 18.16
N VAL A 275 3.02 -8.79 18.07
CA VAL A 275 4.37 -8.33 17.74
C VAL A 275 4.79 -9.00 16.43
N ASN A 276 5.27 -8.23 15.49
CA ASN A 276 5.78 -8.70 14.21
C ASN A 276 7.19 -8.15 13.97
N ALA A 277 8.03 -8.98 13.38
CA ALA A 277 9.34 -8.60 12.90
C ALA A 277 9.63 -9.39 11.62
N GLY A 278 10.29 -8.75 10.67
CA GLY A 278 10.62 -9.37 9.39
C GLY A 278 11.88 -8.77 8.79
N ILE A 279 12.61 -9.60 8.07
CA ILE A 279 13.76 -9.19 7.25
C ILE A 279 13.52 -9.67 5.82
N THR A 280 13.82 -8.80 4.87
CA THR A 280 13.76 -9.11 3.43
C THR A 280 15.10 -8.78 2.81
N ALA A 281 15.61 -9.66 1.95
CA ALA A 281 16.77 -9.42 1.12
C ALA A 281 16.35 -9.39 -0.35
N GLU A 282 16.76 -8.37 -1.10
CA GLU A 282 16.43 -8.17 -2.50
C GLU A 282 17.68 -8.17 -3.35
N SER A 283 17.69 -8.95 -4.43
CA SER A 283 18.77 -8.98 -5.41
C SER A 283 18.22 -8.92 -6.83
N ILE A 284 19.04 -8.45 -7.77
CA ILE A 284 18.70 -8.45 -9.19
C ILE A 284 18.67 -9.90 -9.69
N PHE A 285 17.54 -10.38 -10.22
CA PHE A 285 17.45 -11.70 -10.83
C PHE A 285 17.33 -11.64 -12.36
N LEU A 286 16.90 -10.51 -12.92
CA LEU A 286 16.75 -10.30 -14.35
C LEU A 286 17.54 -9.07 -14.77
N LYS A 287 18.49 -9.25 -15.67
CA LYS A 287 19.34 -8.19 -16.23
C LYS A 287 19.52 -8.40 -17.72
N PRO A 288 19.89 -7.33 -18.49
CA PRO A 288 20.21 -7.48 -19.91
C PRO A 288 21.33 -8.49 -20.14
N ASP A 289 21.19 -9.31 -21.17
CA ASP A 289 22.27 -10.18 -21.63
C ASP A 289 23.27 -9.37 -22.45
N MET A 290 24.37 -9.01 -21.80
CA MET A 290 25.41 -8.15 -22.37
C MET A 290 26.48 -8.99 -23.05
N GLN A 291 26.99 -8.51 -24.20
CA GLN A 291 28.11 -9.17 -24.86
C GLN A 291 29.38 -9.15 -23.96
N ASN A 292 30.15 -10.26 -23.96
CA ASN A 292 31.35 -10.44 -23.16
C ASN A 292 32.56 -10.88 -24.02
N SER A 293 32.51 -10.64 -25.32
CA SER A 293 33.52 -11.12 -26.28
C SER A 293 34.45 -10.02 -26.77
N PHE A 294 33.98 -8.75 -26.79
CA PHE A 294 34.73 -7.65 -27.37
C PHE A 294 34.95 -6.54 -26.31
N GLY A 295 36.14 -5.93 -26.37
CA GLY A 295 36.51 -4.81 -25.52
C GLY A 295 36.09 -3.47 -26.09
N GLN A 296 36.53 -2.39 -25.44
CA GLN A 296 36.30 -1.00 -25.80
C GLN A 296 36.88 -0.68 -27.19
N GLY A 297 36.13 0.11 -27.99
CA GLY A 297 36.52 0.47 -29.34
C GLY A 297 35.43 0.22 -30.37
N SER A 298 35.79 0.32 -31.64
CA SER A 298 34.87 0.07 -32.78
C SER A 298 35.61 -0.61 -33.93
N VAL A 299 34.85 -1.34 -34.75
CA VAL A 299 35.36 -2.01 -35.97
C VAL A 299 36.63 -2.86 -35.71
N GLY A 300 36.66 -3.53 -34.56
CA GLY A 300 37.78 -4.39 -34.16
C GLY A 300 39.04 -3.64 -33.69
N VAL A 301 39.03 -2.33 -33.60
CA VAL A 301 40.15 -1.48 -33.14
C VAL A 301 39.91 -1.02 -31.72
N TYR A 302 40.91 -1.19 -30.85
CA TYR A 302 40.86 -0.72 -29.49
C TYR A 302 41.00 0.81 -29.43
N ASP A 303 40.12 1.46 -28.66
CA ASP A 303 40.18 2.89 -28.37
C ASP A 303 39.71 3.10 -26.93
N ASN A 304 40.62 3.55 -26.05
CA ASN A 304 40.37 3.77 -24.63
C ASN A 304 39.49 4.98 -24.33
N GLN A 305 39.10 5.78 -25.33
CA GLN A 305 38.13 6.88 -25.24
C GLN A 305 36.78 6.56 -25.89
N SER A 306 36.67 5.38 -26.52
CA SER A 306 35.43 4.97 -27.18
C SER A 306 34.35 4.58 -26.15
N ARG A 307 33.12 4.99 -26.39
CA ARG A 307 31.94 4.54 -25.63
C ARG A 307 31.38 3.21 -26.13
N LEU A 308 31.89 2.71 -27.26
CA LEU A 308 31.45 1.48 -27.86
C LEU A 308 32.28 0.28 -27.35
N SER A 309 31.67 -0.90 -27.40
CA SER A 309 32.28 -2.17 -27.01
C SER A 309 32.40 -3.13 -28.22
N TRP A 310 32.85 -2.59 -29.35
CA TRP A 310 33.07 -3.34 -30.61
C TRP A 310 34.51 -3.17 -31.09
N GLY A 311 35.46 -3.08 -30.15
CA GLY A 311 36.87 -3.15 -30.37
C GLY A 311 37.34 -4.61 -30.65
N PRO A 312 38.60 -4.94 -30.41
CA PRO A 312 39.12 -6.29 -30.60
C PRO A 312 38.49 -7.28 -29.62
N LYS A 313 38.57 -8.58 -29.94
CA LYS A 313 38.21 -9.63 -28.99
C LYS A 313 39.04 -9.50 -27.70
N ALA A 314 38.39 -9.67 -26.56
CA ALA A 314 39.01 -9.63 -25.25
C ALA A 314 39.65 -11.02 -24.94
N GLU A 315 40.86 -11.23 -25.39
CA GLU A 315 41.61 -12.51 -25.24
C GLU A 315 42.81 -12.34 -24.27
N GLY A 316 42.87 -11.27 -23.51
CA GLY A 316 43.90 -10.99 -22.54
C GLY A 316 45.13 -10.29 -23.13
N GLN A 317 45.11 -9.86 -24.40
CA GLN A 317 46.17 -9.07 -25.02
C GLN A 317 46.36 -7.74 -24.28
N THR A 318 47.58 -7.24 -24.21
CA THR A 318 47.93 -6.01 -23.55
C THR A 318 47.44 -4.80 -24.33
N VAL A 319 46.72 -3.89 -23.61
CA VAL A 319 46.23 -2.61 -24.14
C VAL A 319 46.58 -1.49 -23.17
N THR A 320 46.60 -0.25 -23.69
CA THR A 320 46.80 0.93 -22.84
C THR A 320 45.41 1.43 -22.38
N ASP A 321 45.17 1.41 -21.06
CA ASP A 321 43.91 1.86 -20.47
C ASP A 321 43.75 3.41 -20.50
N TRP A 322 42.65 3.90 -19.96
CA TRP A 322 42.35 5.34 -19.89
C TRP A 322 43.29 6.13 -18.95
N LEU A 323 44.03 5.45 -18.06
CA LEU A 323 45.08 6.04 -17.20
C LEU A 323 46.48 5.90 -17.80
N GLY A 324 46.60 5.36 -19.01
CA GLY A 324 47.91 5.13 -19.65
C GLY A 324 48.65 3.87 -19.15
N ARG A 325 47.99 3.01 -18.35
CA ARG A 325 48.59 1.78 -17.82
C ARG A 325 48.46 0.65 -18.85
N GLN A 326 49.43 -0.26 -18.84
CA GLN A 326 49.39 -1.50 -19.62
C GLN A 326 48.57 -2.56 -18.87
N VAL A 327 47.41 -2.92 -19.39
CA VAL A 327 46.48 -3.85 -18.77
C VAL A 327 46.03 -4.95 -19.75
N PRO A 328 45.70 -6.15 -19.28
CA PRO A 328 45.09 -7.17 -20.16
C PRO A 328 43.68 -6.75 -20.58
N LEU A 329 43.37 -6.87 -21.87
CA LEU A 329 42.03 -6.63 -22.38
C LEU A 329 41.10 -7.75 -21.95
N GLN A 330 40.16 -7.46 -21.09
CA GLN A 330 39.11 -8.36 -20.60
C GLN A 330 37.80 -7.61 -20.42
N THR A 331 36.69 -8.33 -20.27
CA THR A 331 35.38 -7.79 -20.03
C THR A 331 34.97 -7.96 -18.57
N TYR A 332 34.12 -7.04 -18.09
CA TYR A 332 33.65 -7.03 -16.70
C TYR A 332 32.13 -7.02 -16.61
N ASP A 333 31.58 -7.72 -15.63
CA ASP A 333 30.17 -7.58 -15.26
C ASP A 333 30.00 -6.39 -14.31
N ASN A 334 29.76 -5.21 -14.91
CA ASN A 334 29.65 -3.98 -14.17
C ASN A 334 28.30 -3.85 -13.43
N ILE A 335 27.28 -4.61 -13.84
CA ILE A 335 25.97 -4.63 -13.16
C ILE A 335 26.13 -5.29 -11.79
N ASP A 336 26.65 -6.52 -11.74
CA ASP A 336 26.88 -7.24 -10.49
C ASP A 336 27.98 -6.60 -9.63
N ALA A 337 28.89 -5.85 -10.27
CA ALA A 337 29.97 -5.17 -9.57
C ALA A 337 29.52 -3.91 -8.82
N PHE A 338 28.50 -3.21 -9.31
CA PHE A 338 28.00 -1.95 -8.75
C PHE A 338 26.81 -2.14 -7.82
N PHE A 339 25.77 -2.84 -8.29
CA PHE A 339 24.58 -3.07 -7.49
C PHE A 339 24.85 -4.15 -6.44
N HIS A 340 24.17 -4.03 -5.30
CA HIS A 340 24.31 -4.99 -4.21
C HIS A 340 22.96 -5.52 -3.75
N THR A 341 22.96 -6.45 -2.80
CA THR A 341 21.71 -6.93 -2.18
C THR A 341 21.11 -5.82 -1.31
N GLY A 342 19.90 -5.41 -1.62
CA GLY A 342 19.09 -4.54 -0.77
C GLY A 342 18.58 -5.32 0.43
N THR A 343 18.32 -4.61 1.52
CA THR A 343 17.78 -5.20 2.76
C THR A 343 16.66 -4.34 3.31
N SER A 344 15.60 -4.98 3.80
CA SER A 344 14.50 -4.32 4.49
C SER A 344 14.30 -4.99 5.84
N PHE A 345 14.28 -4.20 6.90
CA PHE A 345 13.96 -4.63 8.25
C PHE A 345 12.67 -3.97 8.69
N ASN A 346 11.72 -4.79 9.16
CA ASN A 346 10.41 -4.32 9.58
C ASN A 346 10.12 -4.83 10.97
N GLU A 347 9.63 -3.95 11.83
CA GLU A 347 9.22 -4.27 13.18
C GLU A 347 7.92 -3.54 13.54
N GLY A 348 7.07 -4.18 14.34
CA GLY A 348 5.81 -3.57 14.72
C GLY A 348 5.21 -4.21 15.95
N VAL A 349 4.42 -3.40 16.65
CA VAL A 349 3.61 -3.83 17.77
C VAL A 349 2.22 -3.26 17.58
N SER A 350 1.20 -4.10 17.72
CA SER A 350 -0.20 -3.66 17.73
C SER A 350 -0.93 -4.19 18.94
N PHE A 351 -1.89 -3.39 19.39
CA PHE A 351 -2.84 -3.70 20.46
C PHE A 351 -4.25 -3.64 19.90
N GLN A 352 -5.04 -4.67 20.15
CA GLN A 352 -6.42 -4.77 19.68
C GLN A 352 -7.29 -5.38 20.77
N GLN A 353 -8.26 -4.63 21.28
CA GLN A 353 -9.15 -5.11 22.33
C GLN A 353 -10.52 -4.43 22.28
N ASN A 354 -11.54 -5.07 22.86
CA ASN A 354 -12.82 -4.47 23.16
C ASN A 354 -13.00 -4.47 24.69
N ILE A 355 -13.04 -3.29 25.27
CA ILE A 355 -13.12 -3.08 26.72
C ILE A 355 -14.44 -2.37 27.00
N ASN A 356 -15.38 -3.05 27.68
CA ASN A 356 -16.68 -2.50 28.10
C ASN A 356 -17.46 -1.83 26.93
N GLY A 357 -17.47 -2.45 25.75
CA GLY A 357 -18.18 -1.95 24.56
C GLY A 357 -17.38 -0.90 23.76
N THR A 358 -16.20 -0.49 24.23
CA THR A 358 -15.27 0.36 23.49
C THR A 358 -14.22 -0.49 22.81
N SER A 359 -14.21 -0.47 21.49
CA SER A 359 -13.20 -1.12 20.65
C SER A 359 -12.01 -0.19 20.48
N VAL A 360 -10.80 -0.67 20.79
CA VAL A 360 -9.56 0.09 20.66
C VAL A 360 -8.57 -0.70 19.79
N PHE A 361 -7.98 -0.03 18.83
CA PHE A 361 -6.84 -0.50 18.06
C PHE A 361 -5.72 0.54 18.15
N ALA A 362 -4.51 0.10 18.42
CA ALA A 362 -3.31 0.93 18.43
C ALA A 362 -2.16 0.16 17.80
N SER A 363 -1.37 0.80 16.95
CA SER A 363 -0.17 0.19 16.37
C SER A 363 0.96 1.20 16.24
N ILE A 364 2.18 0.69 16.33
CA ILE A 364 3.40 1.38 15.92
C ILE A 364 4.22 0.40 15.08
N ASN A 365 4.61 0.84 13.90
CA ASN A 365 5.39 0.05 12.94
C ASN A 365 6.53 0.88 12.41
N ARG A 366 7.69 0.25 12.24
CA ARG A 366 8.88 0.85 11.64
C ARG A 366 9.43 -0.05 10.54
N SER A 367 9.86 0.57 9.44
CA SER A 367 10.69 -0.09 8.43
C SER A 367 11.96 0.72 8.17
N ASP A 368 13.08 0.00 8.06
CA ASP A 368 14.39 0.52 7.69
C ASP A 368 14.85 -0.24 6.46
N ASP A 369 14.87 0.44 5.32
CA ASP A 369 15.09 -0.14 4.01
C ASP A 369 16.40 0.40 3.40
N ALA A 370 17.27 -0.47 2.91
CA ALA A 370 18.44 -0.16 2.11
C ALA A 370 18.25 -0.74 0.71
N GLY A 371 18.36 0.11 -0.31
CA GLY A 371 18.13 -0.28 -1.70
C GLY A 371 19.28 -1.06 -2.32
N ILE A 372 19.09 -1.56 -3.53
CA ILE A 372 20.14 -2.23 -4.32
C ILE A 372 21.19 -1.25 -4.85
N THR A 373 20.85 0.03 -4.97
CA THR A 373 21.80 1.10 -5.31
C THR A 373 22.55 1.55 -4.06
N PRO A 374 23.90 1.67 -4.09
CA PRO A 374 24.67 2.12 -2.95
C PRO A 374 24.14 3.43 -2.35
N GLU A 375 24.17 3.55 -1.03
CA GLU A 375 23.76 4.70 -0.22
C GLU A 375 22.26 5.08 -0.32
N SER A 376 21.43 4.33 -1.05
CA SER A 376 19.98 4.56 -1.10
C SER A 376 19.28 3.95 0.12
N LYS A 377 18.58 4.77 0.91
CA LYS A 377 17.93 4.36 2.17
C LYS A 377 16.56 5.00 2.34
N LEU A 378 15.66 4.27 2.98
CA LEU A 378 14.33 4.75 3.38
C LEU A 378 14.02 4.28 4.79
N ASN A 379 13.60 5.21 5.65
CA ASN A 379 13.10 4.90 6.98
C ASN A 379 11.65 5.38 7.06
N LYS A 380 10.74 4.52 7.50
CA LYS A 380 9.32 4.84 7.64
C LYS A 380 8.83 4.40 9.02
N THR A 381 8.10 5.30 9.70
CA THR A 381 7.42 5.01 10.96
C THR A 381 5.95 5.33 10.81
N ASN A 382 5.09 4.37 11.14
CA ASN A 382 3.64 4.52 11.14
C ASN A 382 3.11 4.36 12.55
N VAL A 383 2.19 5.25 12.95
CA VAL A 383 1.44 5.15 14.22
C VAL A 383 -0.04 5.24 13.90
N THR A 384 -0.82 4.25 14.31
CA THR A 384 -2.27 4.22 14.11
C THR A 384 -2.97 4.10 15.46
N LEU A 385 -4.00 4.92 15.65
CA LEU A 385 -4.91 4.86 16.80
C LEU A 385 -6.33 4.90 16.29
N ARG A 386 -7.17 3.96 16.73
CA ARG A 386 -8.62 3.93 16.43
C ARG A 386 -9.40 3.55 17.66
N ALA A 387 -10.48 4.26 17.92
CA ALA A 387 -11.43 3.95 18.98
C ALA A 387 -12.85 4.01 18.43
N THR A 388 -13.63 3.00 18.73
CA THR A 388 -15.06 2.93 18.39
C THR A 388 -15.85 2.63 19.66
N THR A 389 -16.85 3.46 19.96
CA THR A 389 -17.67 3.29 21.17
C THR A 389 -19.12 3.70 20.96
N PHE A 390 -20.00 3.17 21.80
CA PHE A 390 -21.37 3.67 21.93
C PHE A 390 -21.42 4.67 23.09
N LEU A 391 -22.10 5.81 22.88
CA LEU A 391 -22.23 6.87 23.88
C LEU A 391 -23.37 6.61 24.85
N ASP A 392 -24.29 5.71 24.51
CA ASP A 392 -25.47 5.39 25.29
C ASP A 392 -25.65 3.88 25.44
N LYS A 393 -26.33 3.46 26.52
CA LYS A 393 -26.63 2.04 26.80
C LYS A 393 -27.59 1.40 25.77
N ALA A 394 -28.35 2.23 25.04
CA ALA A 394 -29.26 1.77 24.02
C ALA A 394 -28.59 1.59 22.65
N GLU A 395 -27.27 1.81 22.58
CA GLU A 395 -26.42 1.67 21.38
C GLU A 395 -26.91 2.49 20.17
N LYS A 396 -27.63 3.58 20.44
CA LYS A 396 -28.18 4.46 19.38
C LYS A 396 -27.12 5.42 18.84
N TRP A 397 -26.18 5.84 19.67
CA TRP A 397 -25.12 6.77 19.32
C TRP A 397 -23.78 6.05 19.27
N LYS A 398 -23.21 5.95 18.07
CA LYS A 398 -21.90 5.35 17.85
C LYS A 398 -20.90 6.39 17.37
N VAL A 399 -19.75 6.45 18.01
CA VAL A 399 -18.58 7.24 17.58
C VAL A 399 -17.47 6.31 17.11
N ASP A 400 -16.87 6.65 15.98
CA ASP A 400 -15.64 6.02 15.48
C ASP A 400 -14.64 7.13 15.17
N ALA A 401 -13.48 7.09 15.79
CA ALA A 401 -12.42 8.06 15.60
C ALA A 401 -11.09 7.34 15.31
N LYS A 402 -10.39 7.81 14.28
CA LYS A 402 -9.11 7.26 13.85
C LYS A 402 -8.12 8.34 13.51
N VAL A 403 -6.87 8.12 13.87
CA VAL A 403 -5.71 8.89 13.45
C VAL A 403 -4.62 7.92 13.00
N ASN A 404 -4.07 8.17 11.83
CA ASN A 404 -2.86 7.51 11.34
C ASN A 404 -1.82 8.58 11.02
N TYR A 405 -0.65 8.48 11.62
CA TYR A 405 0.49 9.35 11.38
C TYR A 405 1.63 8.56 10.75
N VAL A 406 2.21 9.13 9.71
CA VAL A 406 3.35 8.55 8.97
C VAL A 406 4.47 9.56 8.91
N ASN A 407 5.66 9.15 9.35
CA ASN A 407 6.90 9.85 9.09
C ASN A 407 7.78 8.99 8.17
N MET A 408 8.23 9.57 7.08
CA MET A 408 9.09 8.93 6.10
C MET A 408 10.29 9.81 5.81
N ASN A 409 11.50 9.20 5.87
CA ASN A 409 12.75 9.86 5.56
C ASN A 409 13.48 9.05 4.51
N ALA A 410 13.78 9.65 3.37
CA ALA A 410 14.56 9.04 2.32
C ALA A 410 15.90 9.76 2.13
N HIS A 411 16.90 8.98 1.78
CA HIS A 411 18.24 9.44 1.50
C HIS A 411 18.73 8.80 0.21
N ASN A 412 19.23 9.60 -0.71
CA ASN A 412 19.77 9.19 -2.01
C ASN A 412 18.84 8.29 -2.80
N ARG A 413 17.64 8.79 -3.08
CA ARG A 413 16.76 8.13 -4.06
C ARG A 413 17.44 8.10 -5.42
N PRO A 414 17.47 6.93 -6.11
CA PRO A 414 18.06 6.84 -7.44
C PRO A 414 17.39 7.82 -8.41
N ILE A 415 18.19 8.47 -9.22
CA ILE A 415 17.73 9.36 -10.28
C ILE A 415 17.28 8.52 -11.48
N GLN A 416 16.23 8.93 -12.16
CA GLN A 416 15.64 8.22 -13.31
C GLN A 416 15.82 8.95 -14.64
N GLY A 417 15.39 8.28 -15.73
CA GLY A 417 15.33 8.86 -17.07
C GLY A 417 16.69 9.04 -17.70
N VAL A 418 16.77 9.98 -18.64
CA VAL A 418 18.00 10.28 -19.42
C VAL A 418 18.97 11.18 -18.64
N ASN A 419 18.78 11.35 -17.35
CA ASN A 419 19.59 12.18 -16.50
C ASN A 419 21.04 11.65 -16.42
N PRO A 420 22.08 12.51 -16.53
CA PRO A 420 23.49 12.13 -16.40
C PRO A 420 23.84 11.42 -15.09
N SER A 421 23.11 11.74 -14.03
CA SER A 421 23.28 11.13 -12.69
C SER A 421 22.51 9.82 -12.50
N ASN A 422 21.87 9.29 -13.54
CA ASN A 422 21.21 8.00 -13.49
C ASN A 422 22.24 6.86 -13.54
N ALA A 423 22.49 6.24 -12.40
CA ALA A 423 23.48 5.16 -12.30
C ALA A 423 23.18 3.96 -13.23
N PHE A 424 21.89 3.65 -13.50
CA PHE A 424 21.53 2.56 -14.43
C PHE A 424 22.00 2.88 -15.85
N ASN A 425 21.78 4.09 -16.35
CA ASN A 425 22.23 4.51 -17.67
C ASN A 425 23.75 4.43 -17.79
N THR A 426 24.45 4.89 -16.76
CA THR A 426 25.92 4.87 -16.71
C THR A 426 26.46 3.45 -16.72
N ILE A 427 25.92 2.58 -15.85
CA ILE A 427 26.39 1.18 -15.71
C ILE A 427 26.06 0.35 -16.98
N TYR A 428 24.88 0.54 -17.55
CA TYR A 428 24.48 -0.21 -18.77
C TYR A 428 25.23 0.29 -20.02
N GLY A 429 25.56 1.59 -20.07
CA GLY A 429 26.31 2.20 -21.16
C GLY A 429 27.83 2.11 -20.99
N LEU A 430 28.36 1.62 -19.86
CA LEU A 430 29.80 1.55 -19.63
C LEU A 430 30.45 0.51 -20.57
N PRO A 431 31.53 0.88 -21.30
CA PRO A 431 32.28 -0.06 -22.14
C PRO A 431 32.68 -1.32 -21.37
N ARG A 432 32.55 -2.47 -22.04
CA ARG A 432 32.68 -3.78 -21.39
C ARG A 432 34.06 -4.07 -20.79
N SER A 433 35.12 -3.44 -21.30
CA SER A 433 36.49 -3.57 -20.78
C SER A 433 36.84 -2.57 -19.67
N LEU A 434 35.94 -1.66 -19.32
CA LEU A 434 36.10 -0.81 -18.15
C LEU A 434 35.55 -1.50 -16.90
N ASN A 435 36.31 -1.49 -15.81
CA ASN A 435 35.90 -2.06 -14.53
C ASN A 435 35.34 -0.97 -13.65
N VAL A 436 34.03 -0.99 -13.40
CA VAL A 436 33.38 0.03 -12.54
C VAL A 436 34.02 0.13 -11.15
N LYS A 437 34.59 -0.94 -10.62
CA LYS A 437 35.26 -0.94 -9.29
C LYS A 437 36.46 -0.01 -9.23
N GLU A 438 37.12 0.30 -10.36
CA GLU A 438 38.24 1.24 -10.40
C GLU A 438 37.83 2.68 -10.09
N PHE A 439 36.53 3.00 -10.27
CA PHE A 439 35.99 4.31 -9.98
C PHE A 439 35.44 4.47 -8.54
N LYS A 440 35.64 3.45 -7.67
CA LYS A 440 35.09 3.41 -6.32
C LYS A 440 35.68 4.47 -5.38
N SER A 441 36.93 4.89 -5.57
CA SER A 441 37.53 6.02 -4.87
C SER A 441 36.76 7.33 -5.12
N SER A 442 36.16 7.45 -6.29
CA SER A 442 35.25 8.48 -6.75
C SER A 442 35.85 9.89 -6.93
N VAL A 443 36.85 10.29 -6.16
CA VAL A 443 37.54 11.60 -6.27
C VAL A 443 39.05 11.42 -6.26
N ASP A 444 39.77 12.35 -6.94
CA ASP A 444 41.20 12.49 -6.92
C ASP A 444 41.68 13.22 -5.64
N GLU A 445 42.98 13.55 -5.56
CA GLU A 445 43.59 14.25 -4.42
C GLU A 445 43.10 15.71 -4.31
N GLU A 446 42.70 16.31 -5.42
CA GLU A 446 42.14 17.65 -5.51
C GLU A 446 40.62 17.71 -5.22
N GLY A 447 39.95 16.56 -5.08
CA GLY A 447 38.52 16.43 -4.82
C GLY A 447 37.65 16.40 -6.09
N ASN A 448 38.26 16.34 -7.30
CA ASN A 448 37.49 16.22 -8.53
C ASN A 448 37.06 14.77 -8.78
N MET A 449 35.93 14.62 -9.47
CA MET A 449 35.37 13.30 -9.81
C MET A 449 36.32 12.53 -10.74
N ILE A 450 36.72 11.33 -10.33
CA ILE A 450 37.45 10.41 -11.19
C ILE A 450 36.48 9.76 -12.18
N TRP A 451 36.70 10.02 -13.48
CA TRP A 451 35.90 9.41 -14.53
C TRP A 451 36.68 9.27 -15.83
N TRP A 452 36.51 8.19 -16.55
CA TRP A 452 37.28 7.86 -17.76
C TRP A 452 36.98 8.77 -18.95
N ASP A 453 35.79 9.37 -19.02
CA ASP A 453 35.34 10.25 -20.13
C ASP A 453 34.81 11.59 -19.60
N ALA A 454 35.59 12.24 -18.75
CA ALA A 454 35.17 13.46 -18.07
C ALA A 454 34.89 14.64 -19.00
N SER A 455 35.46 14.66 -20.20
CA SER A 455 35.39 15.84 -21.11
C SER A 455 34.29 15.76 -22.16
N LYS A 456 33.72 14.61 -22.45
CA LYS A 456 32.84 14.37 -23.61
C LYS A 456 31.46 13.84 -23.28
N ASN A 457 31.27 13.34 -22.06
CA ASN A 457 30.03 12.72 -21.64
C ASN A 457 29.50 13.41 -20.39
N PRO A 458 28.26 13.86 -20.38
CA PRO A 458 27.62 14.37 -19.16
C PRO A 458 27.42 13.27 -18.09
N GLN A 459 27.55 11.97 -18.43
CA GLN A 459 27.44 10.90 -17.45
C GLN A 459 28.51 11.04 -16.35
N GLU A 460 28.10 10.77 -15.14
CA GLU A 460 28.90 10.92 -13.95
C GLU A 460 29.30 9.53 -13.38
N ASN A 461 30.43 9.46 -12.72
CA ASN A 461 30.84 8.26 -11.98
C ASN A 461 29.73 7.84 -11.02
N PRO A 462 29.18 6.62 -11.13
CA PRO A 462 28.03 6.20 -10.32
C PRO A 462 28.35 6.14 -8.80
N TYR A 463 29.60 5.88 -8.40
CA TYR A 463 30.00 5.97 -6.98
C TYR A 463 30.14 7.42 -6.50
N TRP A 464 30.51 8.35 -7.39
CA TRP A 464 30.51 9.77 -7.06
C TRP A 464 29.07 10.26 -6.86
N VAL A 465 28.18 9.90 -7.77
CA VAL A 465 26.74 10.26 -7.68
C VAL A 465 26.17 9.82 -6.34
N THR A 466 26.38 8.58 -5.94
CA THR A 466 25.82 8.05 -4.69
C THR A 466 26.38 8.69 -3.42
N LYS A 467 27.58 9.30 -3.47
CA LYS A 467 28.23 9.95 -2.33
C LYS A 467 28.11 11.46 -2.30
N TYR A 468 28.24 12.10 -3.47
CA TYR A 468 28.44 13.53 -3.59
C TYR A 468 27.28 14.26 -4.28
N ARG A 469 26.30 13.53 -4.83
CA ARG A 469 25.01 14.08 -5.27
C ARG A 469 23.90 13.54 -4.38
N GLN A 470 23.77 14.17 -3.22
CA GLN A 470 22.83 13.73 -2.19
C GLN A 470 21.46 14.38 -2.40
N ASN A 471 20.42 13.57 -2.39
CA ASN A 471 19.05 14.04 -2.29
C ASN A 471 18.39 13.44 -1.04
N ASN A 472 17.66 14.27 -0.31
CA ASN A 472 16.95 13.86 0.90
C ASN A 472 15.53 14.40 0.86
N ASP A 473 14.58 13.60 1.26
CA ASP A 473 13.21 14.05 1.50
C ASP A 473 12.66 13.51 2.82
N THR A 474 11.88 14.35 3.46
CA THR A 474 11.14 13.98 4.67
C THR A 474 9.67 14.27 4.44
N ARG A 475 8.82 13.25 4.61
CA ARG A 475 7.37 13.38 4.56
C ARG A 475 6.75 13.08 5.90
N ASN A 476 5.85 13.97 6.32
CA ASN A 476 4.99 13.78 7.47
C ASN A 476 3.55 13.80 6.97
N ARG A 477 2.79 12.73 7.19
CA ARG A 477 1.38 12.62 6.78
C ARG A 477 0.50 12.28 7.96
N LEU A 478 -0.67 12.92 8.01
CA LEU A 478 -1.72 12.68 8.97
C LEU A 478 -3.01 12.34 8.22
N LEU A 479 -3.51 11.13 8.40
CA LEU A 479 -4.84 10.72 7.99
C LEU A 479 -5.75 10.67 9.21
N GLY A 480 -6.79 11.50 9.24
CA GLY A 480 -7.75 11.58 10.33
C GLY A 480 -9.16 11.29 9.86
N ASN A 481 -9.92 10.57 10.67
CA ASN A 481 -11.33 10.28 10.41
C ASN A 481 -12.10 10.28 11.74
N VAL A 482 -13.25 10.95 11.75
CA VAL A 482 -14.22 10.89 12.84
C VAL A 482 -15.61 10.72 12.27
N SER A 483 -16.38 9.76 12.77
CA SER A 483 -17.78 9.61 12.43
C SER A 483 -18.65 9.56 13.70
N LEU A 484 -19.84 10.14 13.58
CA LEU A 484 -20.90 10.10 14.56
C LEU A 484 -22.14 9.54 13.90
N LYS A 485 -22.57 8.37 14.31
CA LYS A 485 -23.75 7.68 13.80
C LYS A 485 -24.85 7.68 14.86
N TYR A 486 -26.04 8.08 14.46
CA TYR A 486 -27.26 8.02 15.26
C TYR A 486 -28.29 7.09 14.61
N ALA A 487 -28.67 6.03 15.32
CA ALA A 487 -29.67 5.04 14.89
C ALA A 487 -30.88 5.08 15.85
N PRO A 488 -31.86 6.00 15.64
CA PRO A 488 -33.04 6.10 16.51
C PRO A 488 -33.87 4.82 16.48
N THR A 489 -33.86 4.11 15.35
CA THR A 489 -34.59 2.86 15.10
C THR A 489 -33.71 1.85 14.38
N ASN A 490 -34.09 0.58 14.36
CA ASN A 490 -33.34 -0.46 13.63
C ASN A 490 -33.38 -0.31 12.11
N TRP A 491 -34.33 0.45 11.58
CA TRP A 491 -34.53 0.65 10.15
C TRP A 491 -34.02 1.99 9.63
N PHE A 492 -33.63 2.93 10.50
CA PHE A 492 -33.17 4.26 10.08
C PHE A 492 -31.95 4.69 10.86
N ASP A 493 -30.95 5.19 10.17
CA ASP A 493 -29.74 5.79 10.76
C ASP A 493 -29.24 7.00 9.97
N ILE A 494 -28.57 7.90 10.67
CA ILE A 494 -27.86 9.06 10.11
C ILE A 494 -26.43 9.01 10.60
N GLU A 495 -25.49 9.21 9.69
CA GLU A 495 -24.06 9.31 10.00
C GLU A 495 -23.51 10.66 9.53
N LEU A 496 -22.80 11.34 10.39
CA LEU A 496 -21.97 12.51 10.08
C LEU A 496 -20.51 12.07 10.12
N ARG A 497 -19.73 12.44 9.11
CA ARG A 497 -18.32 12.09 9.02
C ARG A 497 -17.47 13.30 8.66
N GLY A 498 -16.34 13.46 9.35
CA GLY A 498 -15.25 14.37 9.01
C GLY A 498 -13.99 13.58 8.74
N GLY A 499 -13.36 13.83 7.60
CA GLY A 499 -12.10 13.19 7.25
C GLY A 499 -11.08 14.22 6.76
N THR A 500 -9.82 14.00 7.08
CA THR A 500 -8.70 14.84 6.63
C THR A 500 -7.55 13.97 6.15
N ASP A 501 -6.93 14.39 5.05
CA ASP A 501 -5.63 13.93 4.57
C ASP A 501 -4.72 15.16 4.51
N TYR A 502 -3.71 15.18 5.35
CA TYR A 502 -2.75 16.28 5.44
C TYR A 502 -1.34 15.72 5.34
N TYR A 503 -0.52 16.28 4.45
CA TYR A 503 0.91 15.97 4.47
C TYR A 503 1.79 17.18 4.14
N THR A 504 3.02 17.10 4.64
CA THR A 504 4.12 17.98 4.25
C THR A 504 5.27 17.12 3.75
N THR A 505 5.89 17.53 2.66
CA THR A 505 7.14 16.96 2.16
C THR A 505 8.16 18.06 2.04
N THR A 506 9.29 17.92 2.70
CA THR A 506 10.47 18.79 2.53
C THR A 506 11.53 18.01 1.79
N LYS A 507 12.23 18.66 0.88
CA LYS A 507 13.32 18.04 0.10
C LYS A 507 14.52 18.97 0.02
N ASN A 508 15.70 18.39 -0.07
CA ASN A 508 16.91 19.11 -0.41
C ASN A 508 17.80 18.26 -1.32
N GLU A 509 18.54 18.93 -2.18
CA GLU A 509 19.58 18.35 -3.02
C GLU A 509 20.89 19.09 -2.78
N LYS A 510 21.94 18.35 -2.51
CA LYS A 510 23.30 18.81 -2.32
C LYS A 510 24.19 18.13 -3.34
N VAL A 511 24.74 18.90 -4.25
CA VAL A 511 25.77 18.44 -5.18
C VAL A 511 27.09 19.05 -4.75
N TYR A 512 28.05 18.22 -4.41
CA TYR A 512 29.40 18.67 -4.04
C TYR A 512 30.18 19.16 -5.25
N ALA A 513 31.18 20.00 -5.01
CA ALA A 513 32.07 20.46 -6.06
C ALA A 513 32.92 19.31 -6.65
N GLY A 514 33.45 19.51 -7.84
CA GLY A 514 34.29 18.56 -8.55
C GLY A 514 33.58 17.63 -9.53
N GLY A 515 32.24 17.72 -9.65
CA GLY A 515 31.47 16.96 -10.64
C GLY A 515 31.47 17.58 -12.03
N ASN A 516 31.28 16.79 -13.07
CA ASN A 516 31.29 17.26 -14.47
C ASN A 516 30.13 18.21 -14.81
N THR A 517 28.95 17.99 -14.21
CA THR A 517 27.75 18.77 -14.50
C THR A 517 27.57 19.98 -13.62
N SER A 518 28.25 20.01 -12.47
CA SER A 518 28.20 21.10 -11.50
C SER A 518 29.55 21.25 -10.82
N PRO A 519 30.58 21.81 -11.51
CA PRO A 519 31.96 21.85 -11.02
C PRO A 519 32.13 22.55 -9.67
N ARG A 520 31.27 23.51 -9.35
CA ARG A 520 31.31 24.28 -8.10
C ARG A 520 30.31 23.75 -7.04
N GLY A 521 29.58 22.69 -7.38
CA GLY A 521 28.49 22.20 -6.58
C GLY A 521 27.18 22.95 -6.79
N LEU A 522 26.08 22.43 -6.22
CA LEU A 522 24.73 22.96 -6.37
C LEU A 522 23.93 22.74 -5.10
N TYR A 523 23.00 23.63 -4.79
CA TYR A 523 22.07 23.47 -3.69
C TYR A 523 20.65 23.83 -4.06
N ASN A 524 19.72 22.90 -3.79
CA ASN A 524 18.28 23.08 -4.00
C ASN A 524 17.53 22.72 -2.72
N GLU A 525 16.45 23.46 -2.45
CA GLU A 525 15.47 23.15 -1.41
C GLU A 525 14.05 23.18 -1.98
N GLY A 526 13.16 22.38 -1.41
CA GLY A 526 11.75 22.43 -1.77
C GLY A 526 10.85 21.96 -0.63
N SER A 527 9.62 22.42 -0.68
CA SER A 527 8.56 21.98 0.22
C SER A 527 7.25 21.86 -0.51
N GLU A 528 6.48 20.87 -0.14
CA GLU A 528 5.10 20.68 -0.58
C GLU A 528 4.23 20.47 0.65
N THR A 529 3.11 21.20 0.73
CA THR A 529 2.08 21.01 1.73
C THR A 529 0.77 20.74 1.02
N PHE A 530 0.11 19.68 1.41
CA PHE A 530 -1.19 19.28 0.90
C PHE A 530 -2.18 19.06 2.02
N TYR A 531 -3.43 19.45 1.81
CA TYR A 531 -4.54 18.97 2.61
C TYR A 531 -5.79 18.76 1.77
N GLU A 532 -6.55 17.75 2.14
CA GLU A 532 -7.91 17.50 1.68
C GLU A 532 -8.81 17.24 2.89
N ASN A 533 -9.86 18.03 3.04
CA ASN A 533 -10.87 17.86 4.08
C ASN A 533 -12.20 17.49 3.43
N ASN A 534 -12.84 16.46 3.96
CA ASN A 534 -14.12 15.95 3.53
C ASN A 534 -15.10 15.96 4.72
N TYR A 535 -16.26 16.60 4.54
CA TYR A 535 -17.35 16.61 5.52
C TYR A 535 -18.59 16.03 4.85
N SER A 536 -19.09 14.93 5.35
CA SER A 536 -20.20 14.21 4.74
C SER A 536 -21.29 13.87 5.74
N PHE A 537 -22.51 13.76 5.22
CA PHE A 537 -23.62 13.15 5.93
C PHE A 537 -24.20 12.03 5.07
N LEU A 538 -24.75 11.01 5.72
CA LEU A 538 -25.42 9.87 5.09
C LEU A 538 -26.63 9.47 5.94
N ALA A 539 -27.83 9.54 5.38
CA ALA A 539 -29.04 9.01 5.96
C ALA A 539 -29.43 7.72 5.25
N THR A 540 -29.72 6.67 6.01
CA THR A 540 -30.06 5.34 5.47
C THR A 540 -31.33 4.84 6.10
N ALA A 541 -32.31 4.42 5.27
CA ALA A 541 -33.47 3.70 5.71
C ALA A 541 -33.48 2.31 5.04
N ARG A 542 -33.71 1.27 5.84
CA ARG A 542 -33.67 -0.13 5.38
C ARG A 542 -34.87 -0.91 5.90
N LYS A 543 -35.39 -1.81 5.08
CA LYS A 543 -36.43 -2.74 5.51
C LYS A 543 -36.34 -4.04 4.69
N ASP A 544 -36.17 -5.16 5.36
CA ASP A 544 -35.98 -6.46 4.69
C ASP A 544 -37.29 -7.00 4.10
N ASN A 545 -38.46 -6.60 4.64
CA ASN A 545 -39.79 -7.00 4.18
C ASN A 545 -40.67 -5.76 4.05
N LEU A 546 -40.57 -5.05 2.91
CA LEU A 546 -41.48 -3.96 2.54
C LEU A 546 -42.84 -4.49 2.16
N LEU A 547 -42.87 -5.54 1.33
CA LEU A 547 -44.00 -6.35 0.86
C LEU A 547 -43.47 -7.78 0.82
N ASP A 548 -44.22 -8.74 1.29
CA ASP A 548 -43.99 -10.19 1.41
C ASP A 548 -42.62 -10.76 0.96
N ARG A 549 -42.13 -10.42 -0.25
CA ARG A 549 -40.86 -10.85 -0.84
C ARG A 549 -39.94 -9.71 -1.22
N LEU A 550 -40.35 -8.46 -1.02
CA LEU A 550 -39.61 -7.28 -1.43
C LEU A 550 -38.97 -6.63 -0.21
N GLY A 551 -37.65 -6.60 -0.19
CA GLY A 551 -36.85 -5.82 0.75
C GLY A 551 -36.08 -4.73 0.04
N GLY A 552 -35.38 -3.90 0.80
CA GLY A 552 -34.50 -2.90 0.23
C GLY A 552 -34.03 -1.83 1.20
N PHE A 553 -33.21 -0.95 0.69
CA PHE A 553 -32.82 0.25 1.41
C PHE A 553 -32.68 1.43 0.49
N VAL A 554 -32.83 2.61 1.05
CA VAL A 554 -32.57 3.90 0.40
C VAL A 554 -31.56 4.67 1.21
N THR A 555 -30.61 5.31 0.51
CA THR A 555 -29.65 6.23 1.14
C THR A 555 -29.74 7.60 0.48
N PHE A 556 -29.54 8.63 1.28
CA PHE A 556 -29.38 10.00 0.81
C PHE A 556 -28.22 10.64 1.57
N GLY A 557 -27.32 11.33 0.86
CA GLY A 557 -26.14 11.91 1.46
C GLY A 557 -25.58 13.08 0.68
N GLY A 558 -24.58 13.71 1.27
CA GLY A 558 -23.83 14.79 0.65
C GLY A 558 -22.40 14.85 1.16
N ASN A 559 -21.54 15.51 0.41
CA ASN A 559 -20.13 15.71 0.77
C ASN A 559 -19.67 17.13 0.40
N LEU A 560 -18.92 17.74 1.27
CA LEU A 560 -18.19 18.99 1.05
C LEU A 560 -16.69 18.67 1.06
N MET A 561 -16.03 18.81 -0.09
CA MET A 561 -14.58 18.59 -0.25
C MET A 561 -13.86 19.92 -0.42
N MET A 562 -12.78 20.11 0.32
CA MET A 562 -11.84 21.22 0.21
C MET A 562 -10.43 20.68 0.11
N GLN A 563 -9.71 21.09 -0.94
CA GLN A 563 -8.34 20.66 -1.20
C GLN A 563 -7.45 21.87 -1.45
N GLN A 564 -6.23 21.83 -0.92
CA GLN A 564 -5.19 22.80 -1.22
C GLN A 564 -3.85 22.10 -1.31
N ARG A 565 -3.06 22.52 -2.30
CA ARG A 565 -1.66 22.13 -2.48
C ARG A 565 -0.82 23.40 -2.63
N THR A 566 0.24 23.49 -1.85
CA THR A 566 1.22 24.58 -1.92
C THR A 566 2.58 23.97 -2.18
N LYS A 567 3.26 24.41 -3.22
CA LYS A 567 4.64 23.99 -3.53
C LYS A 567 5.55 25.21 -3.52
N MET A 568 6.74 25.04 -3.01
CA MET A 568 7.82 26.00 -3.08
C MET A 568 9.10 25.25 -3.44
N ASN A 569 9.83 25.74 -4.44
CA ASN A 569 11.16 25.26 -4.75
C ASN A 569 12.10 26.46 -4.84
N ALA A 570 13.28 26.32 -4.31
CA ALA A 570 14.34 27.32 -4.33
C ALA A 570 15.67 26.68 -4.74
N SER A 571 16.40 27.34 -5.62
CA SER A 571 17.71 26.89 -6.11
C SER A 571 18.73 28.00 -5.95
N ALA A 572 19.85 27.71 -5.32
CA ALA A 572 21.02 28.57 -5.31
C ALA A 572 21.75 28.57 -6.67
N GLY A 573 21.48 27.58 -7.53
CA GLY A 573 22.33 27.30 -8.69
C GLY A 573 23.71 26.84 -8.27
N GLU A 574 24.75 27.12 -9.08
CA GLU A 574 26.14 26.85 -8.71
C GLU A 574 26.57 27.68 -7.51
N LEU A 575 27.39 27.08 -6.63
CA LEU A 575 27.83 27.72 -5.38
C LEU A 575 29.02 28.66 -5.59
N LEU A 576 28.99 29.82 -4.93
CA LEU A 576 30.09 30.75 -4.88
C LEU A 576 31.28 30.19 -4.09
N VAL A 577 31.01 29.67 -2.90
CA VAL A 577 31.95 28.92 -2.07
C VAL A 577 31.59 27.46 -2.19
N PRO A 578 32.46 26.60 -2.77
CA PRO A 578 32.20 25.18 -2.91
C PRO A 578 31.80 24.53 -1.59
N ASP A 579 30.86 23.60 -1.66
CA ASP A 579 30.39 22.76 -0.53
C ASP A 579 29.78 23.49 0.67
N LEU A 580 29.57 24.79 0.57
CA LEU A 580 28.77 25.57 1.53
C LEU A 580 27.31 25.61 1.06
N PHE A 581 26.51 24.65 1.49
CA PHE A 581 25.12 24.45 1.07
C PHE A 581 24.17 25.44 1.74
N SER A 582 23.94 26.57 1.07
CA SER A 582 23.02 27.62 1.48
C SER A 582 22.45 28.30 0.23
N LEU A 583 21.17 28.66 0.26
CA LEU A 583 20.53 29.39 -0.83
C LEU A 583 21.20 30.74 -1.12
N ASN A 584 21.75 31.39 -0.10
CA ASN A 584 22.45 32.65 -0.24
C ASN A 584 23.88 32.52 -0.78
N ASN A 585 24.39 31.31 -0.97
CA ASN A 585 25.72 31.01 -1.44
C ASN A 585 25.75 30.73 -2.96
N GLY A 586 24.70 31.05 -3.71
CA GLY A 586 24.73 30.95 -5.17
C GLY A 586 25.59 32.02 -5.81
N ILE A 587 26.24 31.71 -6.95
CA ILE A 587 26.92 32.72 -7.81
C ILE A 587 25.89 33.77 -8.24
N ASN A 588 24.69 33.36 -8.56
CA ASN A 588 23.58 34.22 -8.91
C ASN A 588 22.56 34.30 -7.74
N LYS A 589 21.62 35.22 -7.84
CA LYS A 589 20.50 35.28 -6.88
C LYS A 589 19.70 33.97 -6.94
N PRO A 590 19.23 33.47 -5.81
CA PRO A 590 18.42 32.25 -5.79
C PRO A 590 17.18 32.39 -6.68
N THR A 591 16.88 31.33 -7.42
CA THR A 591 15.61 31.22 -8.15
C THR A 591 14.59 30.59 -7.21
N VAL A 592 13.42 31.21 -7.08
CA VAL A 592 12.33 30.72 -6.23
C VAL A 592 11.07 30.60 -7.07
N THR A 593 10.44 29.43 -7.02
CA THR A 593 9.12 29.18 -7.63
C THR A 593 8.13 28.84 -6.52
N SER A 594 6.91 29.35 -6.63
CA SER A 594 5.82 29.08 -5.69
C SER A 594 4.54 28.81 -6.46
N GLU A 595 3.84 27.76 -6.08
CA GLU A 595 2.58 27.34 -6.68
C GLU A 595 1.52 27.13 -5.59
N LEU A 596 0.31 27.64 -5.82
CA LEU A 596 -0.84 27.45 -4.95
C LEU A 596 -2.01 26.91 -5.76
N ILE A 597 -2.43 25.67 -5.47
CA ILE A 597 -3.55 25.01 -6.13
C ILE A 597 -4.67 24.82 -5.11
N ARG A 598 -5.89 25.25 -5.46
CA ARG A 598 -7.10 25.07 -4.64
C ARG A 598 -8.22 24.46 -5.44
N ARG A 599 -8.93 23.52 -4.84
CA ARG A 599 -10.11 22.88 -5.40
C ARG A 599 -11.18 22.72 -4.34
N LYS A 600 -12.44 22.93 -4.73
CA LYS A 600 -13.61 22.63 -3.90
C LYS A 600 -14.63 21.85 -4.72
N MET A 601 -15.30 20.90 -4.09
CA MET A 601 -16.39 20.14 -4.69
C MET A 601 -17.49 19.93 -3.66
N ASN A 602 -18.70 20.29 -4.03
CA ASN A 602 -19.91 19.99 -3.26
C ASN A 602 -20.66 18.87 -3.98
N SER A 603 -21.25 17.95 -3.22
CA SER A 603 -21.90 16.78 -3.80
C SER A 603 -23.16 16.43 -3.05
N LEU A 604 -24.20 16.04 -3.79
CA LEU A 604 -25.38 15.37 -3.27
C LEU A 604 -25.57 14.04 -4.01
N TYR A 605 -25.92 13.00 -3.29
CA TYR A 605 -26.08 11.68 -3.87
C TYR A 605 -27.16 10.87 -3.15
N GLY A 606 -27.73 9.91 -3.89
CA GLY A 606 -28.68 8.97 -3.34
C GLY A 606 -28.53 7.61 -4.00
N SER A 607 -28.93 6.57 -3.29
CA SER A 607 -29.04 5.22 -3.85
C SER A 607 -30.26 4.50 -3.32
N LEU A 608 -30.85 3.69 -4.20
CA LEU A 608 -31.94 2.77 -3.91
C LEU A 608 -31.48 1.37 -4.27
N GLN A 609 -31.57 0.43 -3.35
CA GLN A 609 -31.47 -0.99 -3.64
C GLN A 609 -32.76 -1.67 -3.31
N LEU A 610 -33.28 -2.44 -4.26
CA LEU A 610 -34.42 -3.33 -4.07
C LEU A 610 -33.94 -4.77 -4.18
N ASN A 611 -34.46 -5.61 -3.30
CA ASN A 611 -34.17 -7.04 -3.22
C ASN A 611 -35.47 -7.82 -3.31
N TRP A 612 -35.64 -8.60 -4.38
CA TRP A 612 -36.74 -9.50 -4.52
C TRP A 612 -36.32 -10.92 -4.11
N ASP A 613 -36.90 -11.39 -3.00
CA ASP A 613 -36.75 -12.75 -2.48
C ASP A 613 -35.31 -13.28 -2.34
N GLY A 614 -34.32 -12.37 -2.17
CA GLY A 614 -32.90 -12.71 -1.97
C GLY A 614 -32.15 -13.14 -3.23
N TYR A 615 -32.78 -13.18 -4.41
CA TYR A 615 -32.12 -13.60 -5.64
C TYR A 615 -32.11 -12.57 -6.78
N LEU A 616 -33.01 -11.60 -6.79
CA LEU A 616 -33.03 -10.53 -7.79
C LEU A 616 -32.83 -9.18 -7.12
N PHE A 617 -31.86 -8.41 -7.60
CA PHE A 617 -31.47 -7.14 -7.01
C PHE A 617 -31.43 -6.05 -8.08
N LEU A 618 -32.03 -4.91 -7.76
CA LEU A 618 -31.96 -3.67 -8.55
C LEU A 618 -31.27 -2.60 -7.72
N ASP A 619 -30.16 -2.07 -8.23
CA ASP A 619 -29.47 -0.91 -7.66
C ASP A 619 -29.62 0.29 -8.59
N VAL A 620 -30.06 1.42 -8.04
CA VAL A 620 -30.12 2.71 -8.73
C VAL A 620 -29.34 3.72 -7.91
N THR A 621 -28.39 4.41 -8.53
CA THR A 621 -27.66 5.49 -7.87
C THR A 621 -27.71 6.76 -8.71
N ALA A 622 -27.76 7.89 -8.02
CA ALA A 622 -27.72 9.21 -8.63
C ALA A 622 -26.81 10.11 -7.80
N ARG A 623 -25.97 10.87 -8.48
CA ARG A 623 -25.08 11.84 -7.84
C ARG A 623 -25.00 13.11 -8.68
N ASN A 624 -24.95 14.24 -8.01
CA ASN A 624 -24.63 15.52 -8.64
C ASN A 624 -23.46 16.18 -7.92
N ASP A 625 -22.45 16.58 -8.68
CA ASP A 625 -21.28 17.28 -8.19
C ASP A 625 -21.25 18.71 -8.73
N TRP A 626 -20.82 19.65 -7.91
CA TRP A 626 -20.51 21.03 -8.27
C TRP A 626 -19.04 21.30 -8.02
N SER A 627 -18.24 21.38 -9.12
CA SER A 627 -16.79 21.56 -9.03
C SER A 627 -16.40 23.02 -9.25
N SER A 628 -15.44 23.50 -8.45
CA SER A 628 -14.83 24.81 -8.61
C SER A 628 -13.88 24.91 -9.81
N THR A 629 -13.50 23.80 -10.42
CA THR A 629 -12.59 23.74 -11.57
C THR A 629 -13.27 24.05 -12.89
N MET A 630 -14.59 24.15 -12.90
CA MET A 630 -15.40 24.36 -14.07
C MET A 630 -16.07 25.74 -14.05
N SER A 631 -16.43 26.24 -15.24
CA SER A 631 -17.15 27.50 -15.39
C SER A 631 -18.50 27.47 -14.66
N LYS A 632 -19.00 28.64 -14.29
CA LYS A 632 -20.24 28.76 -13.51
C LYS A 632 -21.42 28.02 -14.16
N ASP A 633 -21.50 28.02 -15.50
CA ASP A 633 -22.59 27.41 -16.23
C ASP A 633 -22.45 25.89 -16.40
N ASN A 634 -21.21 25.36 -16.33
CA ASN A 634 -20.89 23.95 -16.57
C ASN A 634 -20.37 23.21 -15.31
N ARG A 635 -20.43 23.83 -14.13
CA ARG A 635 -19.85 23.24 -12.91
C ARG A 635 -20.68 22.11 -12.28
N SER A 636 -21.90 21.88 -12.76
CA SER A 636 -22.82 20.89 -12.25
C SER A 636 -22.83 19.64 -13.13
N TYR A 637 -22.56 18.50 -12.56
CA TYR A 637 -22.55 17.21 -13.26
C TYR A 637 -23.47 16.22 -12.59
N PHE A 638 -24.28 15.54 -13.39
CA PHE A 638 -25.16 14.49 -12.92
C PHE A 638 -24.63 13.12 -13.37
N TYR A 639 -24.52 12.18 -12.44
CA TYR A 639 -24.04 10.82 -12.66
C TYR A 639 -25.12 9.81 -12.30
N PRO A 640 -25.85 9.26 -13.28
CA PRO A 640 -26.76 8.15 -13.04
C PRO A 640 -26.04 6.80 -13.12
N SER A 641 -26.50 5.83 -12.33
CA SER A 641 -26.12 4.43 -12.48
C SER A 641 -27.31 3.52 -12.16
N VAL A 642 -27.49 2.51 -12.99
CA VAL A 642 -28.49 1.45 -12.77
C VAL A 642 -27.81 0.11 -12.95
N SER A 643 -28.05 -0.81 -12.02
CA SER A 643 -27.55 -2.18 -12.16
C SER A 643 -28.61 -3.19 -11.71
N LEU A 644 -28.70 -4.29 -12.47
CA LEU A 644 -29.54 -5.43 -12.19
C LEU A 644 -28.68 -6.66 -12.00
N SER A 645 -28.92 -7.44 -10.96
CA SER A 645 -28.27 -8.72 -10.76
C SER A 645 -29.24 -9.80 -10.33
N GLY A 646 -29.08 -10.99 -10.92
CA GLY A 646 -29.85 -12.18 -10.59
C GLY A 646 -28.92 -13.32 -10.15
N VAL A 647 -29.16 -13.87 -8.98
CA VAL A 647 -28.48 -15.05 -8.45
C VAL A 647 -29.26 -16.30 -8.86
N ILE A 648 -28.84 -16.89 -9.97
CA ILE A 648 -29.53 -18.03 -10.61
C ILE A 648 -29.56 -19.24 -9.68
N SER A 649 -28.48 -19.48 -8.94
CA SER A 649 -28.39 -20.55 -7.96
C SER A 649 -29.43 -20.45 -6.83
N ASP A 650 -29.77 -19.22 -6.43
CA ASP A 650 -30.77 -18.98 -5.37
C ASP A 650 -32.21 -18.91 -5.96
N MET A 651 -32.33 -18.55 -7.23
CA MET A 651 -33.59 -18.44 -7.95
C MET A 651 -34.17 -19.81 -8.33
N LEU A 652 -33.36 -20.71 -8.90
CA LEU A 652 -33.82 -21.99 -9.45
C LEU A 652 -34.60 -22.85 -8.43
N PRO A 653 -34.13 -23.06 -7.19
CA PRO A 653 -34.88 -23.83 -6.20
C PRO A 653 -36.24 -23.21 -5.86
N LYS A 654 -36.35 -21.88 -5.89
CA LYS A 654 -37.59 -21.16 -5.55
C LYS A 654 -38.64 -21.20 -6.65
N ILE A 655 -38.24 -21.46 -7.91
CA ILE A 655 -39.12 -21.63 -9.05
C ILE A 655 -39.33 -23.09 -9.47
N GLY A 656 -38.87 -24.06 -8.61
CA GLY A 656 -39.08 -25.50 -8.84
C GLY A 656 -38.00 -26.17 -9.71
N GLY A 657 -36.88 -25.52 -9.97
CA GLY A 657 -35.72 -26.09 -10.67
C GLY A 657 -34.64 -26.51 -9.69
N ASN A 658 -33.72 -27.39 -10.12
CA ASN A 658 -32.55 -27.78 -9.34
C ASN A 658 -31.25 -27.43 -10.08
N MET A 659 -30.23 -27.02 -9.34
CA MET A 659 -28.88 -26.90 -9.85
C MET A 659 -28.20 -28.26 -9.84
N PRO A 660 -27.37 -28.60 -10.87
CA PRO A 660 -26.49 -29.74 -10.79
C PRO A 660 -25.51 -29.58 -9.59
N GLU A 661 -25.20 -30.67 -8.89
CA GLU A 661 -24.35 -30.65 -7.68
C GLU A 661 -22.94 -30.07 -7.94
N TRP A 662 -22.42 -30.25 -9.16
CA TRP A 662 -21.13 -29.69 -9.57
C TRP A 662 -21.15 -28.17 -9.85
N PHE A 663 -22.30 -27.52 -9.86
CA PHE A 663 -22.47 -26.09 -10.17
C PHE A 663 -23.13 -25.35 -9.01
N THR A 664 -22.31 -24.92 -8.06
CA THR A 664 -22.76 -24.42 -6.75
C THR A 664 -23.22 -22.97 -6.74
N PHE A 665 -22.68 -22.12 -7.65
CA PHE A 665 -23.01 -20.70 -7.69
C PHE A 665 -23.07 -20.15 -9.13
N ALA A 666 -24.17 -19.48 -9.45
CA ALA A 666 -24.37 -18.78 -10.71
C ALA A 666 -24.99 -17.41 -10.48
N LYS A 667 -24.39 -16.36 -11.03
CA LYS A 667 -24.90 -15.00 -10.99
C LYS A 667 -24.72 -14.30 -12.31
N VAL A 668 -25.79 -13.63 -12.77
CA VAL A 668 -25.79 -12.75 -13.95
C VAL A 668 -26.01 -11.32 -13.50
N ARG A 669 -25.30 -10.38 -14.09
CA ARG A 669 -25.42 -8.95 -13.81
C ARG A 669 -25.29 -8.12 -15.07
N ALA A 670 -26.07 -7.03 -15.11
CA ALA A 670 -25.97 -5.99 -16.14
C ALA A 670 -25.97 -4.63 -15.44
N SER A 671 -25.15 -3.70 -15.92
CA SER A 671 -25.09 -2.37 -15.36
C SER A 671 -24.82 -1.31 -16.42
N TYR A 672 -25.41 -0.14 -16.20
CA TYR A 672 -25.14 1.07 -16.97
C TYR A 672 -24.81 2.20 -15.99
N ALA A 673 -23.78 2.99 -16.31
CA ALA A 673 -23.43 4.17 -15.54
C ALA A 673 -22.74 5.19 -16.43
N GLU A 674 -22.96 6.44 -16.12
CA GLU A 674 -22.24 7.58 -16.68
C GLU A 674 -21.36 8.20 -15.61
N VAL A 675 -20.10 8.45 -15.93
CA VAL A 675 -19.15 9.15 -15.06
C VAL A 675 -18.31 10.08 -15.94
N GLY A 676 -18.30 11.38 -15.60
CA GLY A 676 -17.48 12.38 -16.27
C GLY A 676 -16.22 12.72 -15.45
N ASN A 677 -15.29 13.43 -16.06
CA ASN A 677 -14.17 14.06 -15.37
C ASN A 677 -14.31 15.57 -15.39
N ASP A 678 -13.90 16.23 -14.31
CA ASP A 678 -13.67 17.67 -14.30
C ASP A 678 -12.22 18.00 -14.73
N LEU A 679 -11.97 19.27 -14.98
CA LEU A 679 -10.66 19.78 -15.34
C LEU A 679 -9.75 19.92 -14.12
N ASP A 680 -8.45 20.01 -14.37
CA ASP A 680 -7.52 20.47 -13.35
C ASP A 680 -7.78 21.96 -13.00
N PRO A 681 -7.44 22.39 -11.80
CA PRO A 681 -7.62 23.78 -11.39
C PRO A 681 -6.93 24.76 -12.33
N TYR A 682 -7.58 25.93 -12.56
CA TYR A 682 -7.06 27.10 -13.30
C TYR A 682 -6.90 26.92 -14.81
N GLN A 683 -7.49 25.91 -15.43
CA GLN A 683 -7.46 25.71 -16.88
C GLN A 683 -8.53 26.50 -17.66
N LEU A 684 -9.44 27.21 -16.98
CA LEU A 684 -10.54 27.93 -17.61
C LEU A 684 -10.16 29.24 -18.27
N TYR A 685 -9.00 29.79 -17.94
CA TYR A 685 -8.58 31.09 -18.38
C TYR A 685 -7.17 31.04 -18.97
N ASN A 686 -6.91 31.87 -19.95
CA ASN A 686 -5.55 32.08 -20.47
C ASN A 686 -4.68 32.66 -19.35
N ASN A 687 -3.58 32.00 -19.05
CA ASN A 687 -2.59 32.48 -18.11
C ASN A 687 -1.51 33.28 -18.87
N TYR A 688 -0.91 34.24 -18.19
CA TYR A 688 0.23 34.97 -18.69
C TYR A 688 1.40 34.74 -17.75
N THR A 689 2.56 34.47 -18.34
CA THR A 689 3.84 34.49 -17.61
C THR A 689 4.29 35.93 -17.49
N VAL A 690 4.41 36.42 -16.28
CA VAL A 690 4.90 37.75 -16.00
C VAL A 690 6.40 37.70 -15.70
N GLY A 691 7.20 38.36 -16.47
CA GLY A 691 8.65 38.47 -16.33
C GLY A 691 9.12 39.92 -16.28
N LYS A 692 10.42 40.10 -16.29
CA LYS A 692 11.07 41.40 -16.49
C LYS A 692 11.99 41.34 -17.70
N ASP A 693 12.01 42.38 -18.49
CA ASP A 693 13.00 42.56 -19.57
C ASP A 693 14.38 42.95 -19.00
N GLU A 694 15.36 43.07 -19.87
CA GLU A 694 16.73 43.47 -19.52
C GLU A 694 16.80 44.85 -18.83
N ASN A 695 15.79 45.70 -19.03
CA ASN A 695 15.67 47.03 -18.42
C ASN A 695 14.87 47.02 -17.12
N GLY A 696 14.40 45.86 -16.67
CA GLY A 696 13.62 45.69 -15.44
C GLY A 696 12.13 46.01 -15.58
N ASN A 697 11.62 46.26 -16.82
CA ASN A 697 10.20 46.50 -17.07
C ASN A 697 9.42 45.21 -17.02
N THR A 698 8.20 45.25 -16.51
CA THR A 698 7.33 44.10 -16.48
C THR A 698 6.90 43.70 -17.90
N THR A 699 7.15 42.46 -18.25
CA THR A 699 6.67 41.82 -19.48
C THR A 699 5.65 40.77 -19.17
N ALA A 700 4.66 40.56 -20.03
CA ALA A 700 3.69 39.51 -19.95
C ALA A 700 3.63 38.77 -21.29
N ALA A 701 3.87 37.47 -21.27
CA ALA A 701 3.73 36.59 -22.43
C ALA A 701 2.60 35.56 -22.17
N PRO A 702 1.85 35.16 -23.21
CA PRO A 702 0.91 34.02 -23.07
C PRO A 702 1.66 32.81 -22.55
N GLY A 703 1.11 32.16 -21.49
CA GLY A 703 1.65 30.95 -20.88
C GLY A 703 1.26 29.69 -21.63
#